data_c29b9b99c14267518d249f50ee868757
#
_entry.id   c29b9b99c14267518d249f50ee868757
#
_cell.length_a   1.000
_cell.length_b   1.000
_cell.length_c   1.000
_cell.angle_alpha   90.00
_cell.angle_beta   90.00
_cell.angle_gamma   90.00
#
_symmetry.space_group_name_H-M   'P 1'
#
loop_
_entity.id
_entity.type
_entity.pdbx_description
1 polymer ?
#
loop_
_entity_poly.entity_id
_entity_poly.type
_entity_poly.pdbx_seq_one_letter_code
_entity_poly.pdbx_strand_id
1 'polypeptide(L)'
;MSSLRRLWQARVAIAAAGILVAGTAVAAAGASSAIAATSGVSGSLGSGTTREISSSGSASFLPGSSSQPGGIENFEIAGLGDGPLASDRSHSSGGTPVGAITQPKPVTTSNPNLITSFAGLNHFDQRFGSSAGANQFSLEPPDQGLCVGSDGNGNTRILEVINDVLRVYSTSGAPVTAPTALNGFLGFAPAIIRTNPVTFGPFVTDPSCLFDAQTGHWFLDALTLDTFPHPGADGLQHFTGTNHLDLAVSNTSDPAGTWTVYHIPVQDDGTQGTPNHHCSPGHETSPPLPTNPTACFGDYPHIGSDANGIYLTTNEYSFFGPEFHGAQIYAFSKAQLAARPATVSVTQFDTHGLDTFGFGMNGFTLWPSTTPGGGGDSTAGGTEYFLSTNAAAEAHDTGNGSSTFQPSTQLLVWAITNTSSLNRTPALTLSNAKLDVGQYVLPPKAEQKSGPQPLRQCLNNNSCSVTLEGIKDPFAETSASLDSNDTRMQQTTWVNGALWGAIDTGLSTSNAKQAGIEWFTVSPSTSTGSVTATLANSGYVGLGNDNLTYPAIGITSGGTGVMAFTVLGNDFYPSAGYALVTPSGVGDIHIAATGLGPDDGFTNYQLFGNPPGTTRPRWGDYGAAVPVGGNVWIASEYIGQTCTLSEYRNTAFRCGNTRTALANWDTRISEVTAP
;
A
#
# COMPACT_ATOMS: atom_id res chain seq x y z
N MET A 1 29.39 26.46 -41.93
CA MET A 1 29.87 27.82 -41.58
C MET A 1 29.74 27.92 -40.10
N SER A 2 30.78 27.66 -39.44
CA SER A 2 31.78 28.52 -38.78
C SER A 2 31.18 29.23 -37.57
N SER A 3 31.56 28.72 -36.42
CA SER A 3 32.58 29.20 -35.45
C SER A 3 31.97 30.17 -34.44
N LEU A 4 32.20 29.96 -33.15
CA LEU A 4 33.38 30.37 -32.38
C LEU A 4 33.38 29.82 -30.95
N ARG A 5 34.47 29.27 -30.58
CA ARG A 5 34.97 28.91 -29.24
C ARG A 5 35.39 30.17 -28.45
N ARG A 6 35.38 30.10 -27.11
CA ARG A 6 36.49 30.40 -26.16
C ARG A 6 35.95 30.32 -24.72
N LEU A 7 36.41 29.41 -23.90
CA LEU A 7 37.57 29.39 -23.00
C LEU A 7 37.56 30.51 -21.92
N TRP A 8 37.44 30.06 -20.65
CA TRP A 8 38.25 30.61 -19.56
C TRP A 8 38.53 29.54 -18.50
N GLN A 9 39.85 29.25 -18.33
CA GLN A 9 40.41 28.51 -17.19
C GLN A 9 40.89 29.50 -16.15
N ALA A 10 40.72 29.18 -14.87
CA ALA A 10 41.53 29.77 -13.80
C ALA A 10 42.01 28.68 -12.83
N ARG A 11 43.31 28.60 -12.73
CA ARG A 11 44.07 27.74 -11.79
C ARG A 11 44.11 28.39 -10.41
N VAL A 12 44.04 27.59 -9.33
CA VAL A 12 44.67 27.92 -8.06
C VAL A 12 45.40 26.69 -7.51
N ALA A 13 46.55 26.95 -6.93
CA ALA A 13 47.60 26.03 -6.62
C ALA A 13 47.48 25.36 -5.24
N ILE A 14 48.14 24.24 -5.15
CA ILE A 14 48.39 23.33 -4.04
C ILE A 14 49.34 23.97 -3.01
N ALA A 15 49.06 23.77 -1.71
CA ALA A 15 50.07 23.75 -0.67
C ALA A 15 49.95 22.45 0.16
N ALA A 16 50.94 21.63 0.09
CA ALA A 16 51.12 20.41 0.89
C ALA A 16 51.78 20.77 2.22
N ALA A 17 51.25 20.30 3.34
CA ALA A 17 51.96 20.19 4.61
C ALA A 17 51.75 18.76 5.15
N GLY A 18 52.83 18.00 5.20
CA GLY A 18 52.86 16.69 5.80
C GLY A 18 52.92 16.76 7.31
N ILE A 19 52.17 15.89 7.97
CA ILE A 19 52.37 15.55 9.37
C ILE A 19 52.40 14.03 9.52
N LEU A 20 53.50 13.56 10.07
CA LEU A 20 53.78 12.17 10.46
C LEU A 20 52.98 11.88 11.74
N VAL A 21 52.19 10.85 11.80
CA VAL A 21 51.58 10.37 13.06
C VAL A 21 51.83 8.87 13.21
N ALA A 22 52.44 8.56 14.32
CA ALA A 22 52.76 7.23 14.78
C ALA A 22 51.53 6.42 15.12
N GLY A 23 51.54 5.15 14.74
CA GLY A 23 50.45 4.20 15.02
C GLY A 23 50.36 3.83 16.49
N THR A 24 49.14 3.81 16.99
CA THR A 24 48.73 3.02 18.14
C THR A 24 47.47 2.22 17.74
N ALA A 25 47.59 0.90 17.78
CA ALA A 25 46.46 0.00 17.59
C ALA A 25 45.50 0.14 18.79
N VAL A 26 44.28 0.58 18.53
CA VAL A 26 43.17 0.56 19.50
C VAL A 26 42.21 -0.53 18.98
N ALA A 27 41.98 -1.53 19.80
CA ALA A 27 40.97 -2.55 19.61
C ALA A 27 39.57 -1.87 19.54
N ALA A 28 38.89 -1.98 18.43
CA ALA A 28 37.53 -1.51 18.28
C ALA A 28 36.58 -2.49 18.96
N ALA A 29 36.15 -2.16 20.17
CA ALA A 29 34.92 -2.67 20.73
C ALA A 29 33.76 -2.06 19.94
N GLY A 30 32.88 -2.89 19.37
CA GLY A 30 31.71 -2.46 18.63
C GLY A 30 30.77 -1.61 19.51
N ALA A 31 30.83 -0.34 19.36
CA ALA A 31 29.81 0.58 19.85
C ALA A 31 28.78 0.75 18.72
N SER A 32 27.57 0.26 18.90
CA SER A 32 26.42 0.81 18.20
C SER A 32 26.39 2.31 18.51
N SER A 33 26.64 3.13 17.51
CA SER A 33 26.49 4.57 17.62
C SER A 33 25.01 4.86 17.86
N ALA A 34 24.65 5.15 19.10
CA ALA A 34 23.38 5.80 19.39
C ALA A 34 23.38 7.12 18.62
N ILE A 35 22.51 7.24 17.63
CA ILE A 35 22.23 8.51 16.96
C ILE A 35 21.72 9.44 18.06
N ALA A 36 22.39 10.59 18.25
CA ALA A 36 21.92 11.59 19.17
C ALA A 36 20.48 11.98 18.82
N ALA A 37 19.59 12.02 19.83
CA ALA A 37 18.19 12.38 19.62
C ALA A 37 18.13 13.74 18.89
N THR A 38 17.71 13.72 17.63
CA THR A 38 17.48 14.93 16.84
C THR A 38 16.06 15.41 17.13
N SER A 39 15.90 16.69 17.49
CA SER A 39 14.59 17.30 17.64
C SER A 39 14.09 17.79 16.29
N GLY A 40 12.87 17.38 15.91
CA GLY A 40 12.24 17.83 14.69
C GLY A 40 11.91 19.33 14.73
N VAL A 41 11.89 19.97 13.57
CA VAL A 41 11.50 21.37 13.39
C VAL A 41 9.99 21.38 13.06
N SER A 42 9.21 22.14 13.84
CA SER A 42 7.77 22.33 13.59
C SER A 42 7.54 23.10 12.29
N GLY A 43 6.53 22.70 11.55
CA GLY A 43 6.11 23.29 10.29
C GLY A 43 4.85 24.13 10.36
N SER A 44 4.11 24.17 9.24
CA SER A 44 2.89 24.96 9.07
C SER A 44 1.68 24.36 9.79
N LEU A 45 0.64 25.18 9.96
CA LEU A 45 -0.67 24.79 10.45
C LEU A 45 -1.68 24.78 9.29
N GLY A 46 -2.49 23.73 9.21
CA GLY A 46 -3.59 23.60 8.27
C GLY A 46 -4.94 23.62 8.96
N SER A 47 -5.92 24.22 8.33
CA SER A 47 -7.34 24.19 8.74
C SER A 47 -8.12 23.33 7.78
N GLY A 48 -9.01 22.47 8.31
CA GLY A 48 -9.88 21.62 7.49
C GLY A 48 -11.17 22.31 7.06
N THR A 49 -11.74 21.81 5.97
CA THR A 49 -13.09 22.17 5.50
C THR A 49 -14.07 21.05 5.86
N THR A 50 -15.19 21.40 6.49
CA THR A 50 -16.19 20.41 6.91
C THR A 50 -17.38 20.39 5.95
N ARG A 51 -17.82 19.19 5.56
CA ARG A 51 -19.02 18.94 4.75
C ARG A 51 -19.81 17.73 5.27
N GLU A 52 -21.04 17.60 4.81
CA GLU A 52 -21.92 16.49 5.18
C GLU A 52 -21.96 15.44 4.07
N ILE A 53 -21.89 14.17 4.46
CA ILE A 53 -21.98 13.00 3.58
C ILE A 53 -23.20 12.18 3.97
N SER A 54 -24.10 11.96 3.03
CA SER A 54 -25.25 11.07 3.23
C SER A 54 -24.89 9.61 3.10
N SER A 55 -25.56 8.73 3.82
CA SER A 55 -25.43 7.29 3.60
C SER A 55 -25.93 6.93 2.21
N SER A 56 -25.19 6.07 1.52
CA SER A 56 -25.39 5.73 0.11
C SER A 56 -26.14 4.40 -0.06
N GLY A 57 -26.12 3.55 0.97
CA GLY A 57 -26.74 2.24 0.87
C GLY A 57 -26.28 1.27 1.96
N SER A 58 -26.41 -0.01 1.65
CA SER A 58 -25.96 -1.11 2.50
C SER A 58 -25.09 -2.08 1.72
N ALA A 59 -24.06 -2.59 2.38
CA ALA A 59 -23.18 -3.64 1.86
C ALA A 59 -23.44 -4.97 2.57
N SER A 60 -23.20 -6.08 1.88
CA SER A 60 -23.30 -7.42 2.47
C SER A 60 -22.56 -8.47 1.63
N PHE A 61 -22.11 -9.53 2.28
CA PHE A 61 -21.57 -10.68 1.60
C PHE A 61 -22.62 -11.37 0.73
N LEU A 62 -22.21 -11.82 -0.44
CA LEU A 62 -23.05 -12.56 -1.36
C LEU A 62 -22.92 -14.08 -1.13
N PRO A 63 -23.99 -14.86 -1.39
CA PRO A 63 -23.90 -16.31 -1.37
C PRO A 63 -22.83 -16.81 -2.35
N GLY A 64 -22.10 -17.86 -1.96
CA GLY A 64 -21.09 -18.47 -2.81
C GLY A 64 -21.65 -18.93 -4.15
N SER A 65 -20.92 -18.70 -5.22
CA SER A 65 -21.24 -19.22 -6.55
C SER A 65 -21.09 -20.76 -6.54
N SER A 66 -22.10 -21.49 -6.97
CA SER A 66 -22.06 -22.95 -7.11
C SER A 66 -21.34 -23.43 -8.39
N SER A 67 -21.05 -22.54 -9.31
CA SER A 67 -20.39 -22.84 -10.57
C SER A 67 -18.93 -22.42 -10.52
N GLN A 68 -18.06 -23.38 -10.24
CA GLN A 68 -16.63 -23.24 -10.54
C GLN A 68 -16.46 -23.32 -12.06
N PRO A 69 -15.99 -22.28 -12.74
CA PRO A 69 -15.64 -22.41 -14.15
C PRO A 69 -14.47 -23.38 -14.26
N GLY A 70 -14.71 -24.50 -14.92
CA GLY A 70 -13.62 -25.39 -15.34
C GLY A 70 -13.15 -24.95 -16.71
N GLY A 71 -11.90 -24.58 -16.86
CA GLY A 71 -11.33 -24.31 -18.17
C GLY A 71 -10.61 -22.96 -18.31
N ILE A 72 -10.45 -22.54 -19.53
CA ILE A 72 -9.76 -21.32 -19.94
C ILE A 72 -10.44 -20.10 -19.33
N GLU A 73 -9.68 -19.23 -18.69
CA GLU A 73 -10.15 -17.91 -18.30
C GLU A 73 -10.32 -17.06 -19.56
N ASN A 74 -11.56 -16.87 -19.97
CA ASN A 74 -11.84 -16.08 -21.16
C ASN A 74 -11.79 -14.59 -20.84
N PHE A 75 -10.97 -13.86 -21.56
CA PHE A 75 -10.89 -12.40 -21.62
C PHE A 75 -10.29 -11.69 -20.40
N GLU A 76 -9.01 -11.46 -20.45
CA GLU A 76 -8.45 -10.22 -19.92
C GLU A 76 -8.66 -9.11 -20.94
N ILE A 77 -8.99 -7.91 -20.48
CA ILE A 77 -9.09 -6.75 -21.37
C ILE A 77 -7.77 -6.00 -21.30
N ALA A 78 -7.10 -5.92 -22.42
CA ALA A 78 -5.87 -5.18 -22.54
C ALA A 78 -6.03 -3.73 -22.03
N GLY A 79 -5.12 -3.28 -21.18
CA GLY A 79 -5.09 -1.91 -20.68
C GLY A 79 -5.86 -1.65 -19.40
N LEU A 80 -6.34 -2.68 -18.72
CA LEU A 80 -6.93 -2.57 -17.40
C LEU A 80 -5.92 -2.95 -16.31
N GLY A 81 -4.92 -2.17 -16.15
CA GLY A 81 -4.19 -2.04 -14.89
C GLY A 81 -4.89 -1.02 -14.01
N ASP A 82 -4.36 -0.67 -12.86
CA ASP A 82 -4.89 0.28 -11.86
C ASP A 82 -5.38 1.61 -12.43
N GLY A 83 -6.25 1.57 -13.40
CA GLY A 83 -6.70 2.71 -14.16
C GLY A 83 -5.60 3.36 -15.02
N PRO A 84 -5.97 4.24 -15.94
CA PRO A 84 -5.03 4.87 -16.88
C PRO A 84 -3.99 5.76 -16.21
N LEU A 85 -3.99 5.86 -14.90
CA LEU A 85 -3.40 6.96 -14.15
C LEU A 85 -2.34 6.56 -13.15
N ALA A 86 -2.42 5.36 -12.61
CA ALA A 86 -1.35 4.81 -11.79
C ALA A 86 -0.08 4.62 -12.63
N SER A 87 -0.21 4.82 -13.90
CA SER A 87 0.73 4.34 -14.88
C SER A 87 2.12 4.90 -14.76
N ASP A 88 2.47 5.90 -14.18
CA ASP A 88 3.85 6.43 -14.24
C ASP A 88 4.41 6.86 -12.89
N ARG A 89 3.75 6.47 -11.80
CA ARG A 89 4.04 7.08 -10.52
C ARG A 89 4.80 6.15 -9.62
N SER A 90 6.04 6.44 -9.52
CA SER A 90 7.00 6.05 -8.49
C SER A 90 7.10 4.58 -8.12
N HIS A 91 7.81 3.85 -8.89
CA HIS A 91 8.22 2.50 -8.50
C HIS A 91 9.74 2.34 -8.65
N SER A 92 10.30 1.33 -8.02
CA SER A 92 11.72 1.06 -7.96
C SER A 92 12.43 1.23 -9.33
N SER A 93 13.26 2.23 -9.47
CA SER A 93 13.99 2.52 -10.71
C SER A 93 15.51 2.31 -10.62
N GLY A 94 15.99 1.78 -9.53
CA GLY A 94 17.40 1.48 -9.37
C GLY A 94 18.28 2.68 -8.98
N GLY A 95 17.86 3.41 -7.96
CA GLY A 95 18.71 4.42 -7.31
C GLY A 95 20.07 3.86 -6.85
N THR A 96 21.01 4.73 -6.55
CA THR A 96 22.27 4.30 -5.94
C THR A 96 22.01 3.97 -4.48
N PRO A 97 22.14 2.71 -4.04
CA PRO A 97 21.90 2.33 -2.66
C PRO A 97 22.76 3.11 -1.71
N VAL A 98 22.19 3.59 -0.61
CA VAL A 98 22.85 4.39 0.43
C VAL A 98 22.70 3.71 1.77
N GLY A 99 22.54 2.76 2.16
CA GLY A 99 22.65 2.05 3.44
C GLY A 99 23.63 0.91 3.29
N ALA A 100 24.67 0.89 4.07
CA ALA A 100 25.53 -0.28 4.14
C ALA A 100 24.94 -1.23 5.20
N ILE A 101 24.44 -2.39 4.78
CA ILE A 101 24.14 -3.45 5.75
C ILE A 101 25.49 -4.05 6.17
N THR A 102 25.93 -3.68 7.34
CA THR A 102 27.17 -4.26 7.90
C THR A 102 26.97 -5.68 8.42
N GLN A 103 25.72 -6.04 8.77
CA GLN A 103 25.35 -7.37 9.24
C GLN A 103 23.97 -7.76 8.69
N PRO A 104 23.94 -8.53 7.59
CA PRO A 104 22.70 -9.12 7.11
C PRO A 104 22.03 -9.98 8.18
N LYS A 105 20.71 -9.93 8.27
CA LYS A 105 19.95 -10.78 9.20
C LYS A 105 19.98 -12.23 8.74
N PRO A 106 20.13 -13.21 9.64
CA PRO A 106 19.97 -14.61 9.28
C PRO A 106 18.50 -14.93 9.02
N VAL A 107 18.26 -15.83 8.07
CA VAL A 107 16.95 -16.49 7.92
C VAL A 107 16.99 -17.79 8.71
N THR A 108 16.02 -17.96 9.60
CA THR A 108 15.87 -19.19 10.39
C THR A 108 14.73 -20.04 9.88
N THR A 109 14.90 -21.35 9.86
CA THR A 109 13.84 -22.31 9.55
C THR A 109 12.91 -22.58 10.73
N SER A 110 13.24 -22.08 11.91
CA SER A 110 12.45 -22.22 13.13
C SER A 110 11.46 -21.07 13.25
N ASN A 111 10.20 -21.39 13.55
CA ASN A 111 9.10 -20.43 13.77
C ASN A 111 8.48 -20.62 15.16
N PRO A 112 9.23 -20.42 16.27
CA PRO A 112 8.75 -20.73 17.60
C PRO A 112 7.57 -19.85 18.05
N ASN A 113 7.40 -18.67 17.44
CA ASN A 113 6.34 -17.70 17.75
C ASN A 113 5.13 -17.81 16.83
N LEU A 114 5.19 -18.65 15.80
CA LEU A 114 4.10 -18.81 14.83
C LEU A 114 3.01 -19.71 15.46
N ILE A 115 1.83 -19.16 15.69
CA ILE A 115 0.68 -19.86 16.28
C ILE A 115 -0.11 -20.59 15.20
N THR A 116 -0.48 -19.87 14.16
CA THR A 116 -1.23 -20.42 13.03
C THR A 116 -0.82 -19.71 11.73
N SER A 117 -1.01 -20.40 10.60
CA SER A 117 -0.69 -19.85 9.30
C SER A 117 -1.49 -20.59 8.23
N PHE A 118 -2.23 -19.87 7.40
CA PHE A 118 -3.07 -20.43 6.36
C PHE A 118 -3.09 -19.56 5.10
N ALA A 119 -3.44 -20.16 3.96
CA ALA A 119 -3.63 -19.43 2.72
C ALA A 119 -4.89 -18.55 2.82
N GLY A 120 -4.74 -17.28 2.49
CA GLY A 120 -5.84 -16.34 2.36
C GLY A 120 -6.47 -16.37 0.96
N LEU A 121 -6.88 -15.21 0.47
CA LEU A 121 -7.40 -15.01 -0.87
C LEU A 121 -6.29 -15.14 -1.91
N ASN A 122 -6.68 -15.45 -3.14
CA ASN A 122 -5.77 -15.59 -4.28
C ASN A 122 -6.43 -15.09 -5.56
N HIS A 123 -5.70 -15.13 -6.66
CA HIS A 123 -6.21 -14.67 -7.96
C HIS A 123 -7.48 -15.41 -8.42
N PHE A 124 -7.64 -16.69 -8.10
CA PHE A 124 -8.88 -17.40 -8.43
C PHE A 124 -10.08 -16.85 -7.63
N ASP A 125 -9.89 -16.58 -6.33
CA ASP A 125 -10.93 -15.97 -5.50
C ASP A 125 -11.26 -14.55 -5.99
N GLN A 126 -10.25 -13.78 -6.39
CA GLN A 126 -10.41 -12.46 -6.99
C GLN A 126 -11.27 -12.54 -8.26
N ARG A 127 -10.86 -13.39 -9.20
CA ARG A 127 -11.50 -13.54 -10.50
C ARG A 127 -12.94 -14.04 -10.43
N PHE A 128 -13.21 -14.98 -9.53
CA PHE A 128 -14.46 -15.73 -9.45
C PHE A 128 -15.21 -15.52 -8.14
N GLY A 129 -14.85 -14.52 -7.35
CA GLY A 129 -15.60 -14.12 -6.16
C GLY A 129 -17.07 -13.88 -6.47
N SER A 130 -17.94 -14.17 -5.51
CA SER A 130 -19.38 -14.03 -5.70
C SER A 130 -19.76 -12.63 -6.12
N SER A 131 -20.20 -12.49 -7.33
CA SER A 131 -20.81 -11.30 -7.90
C SER A 131 -22.06 -11.74 -8.65
N ALA A 132 -23.04 -10.88 -8.84
CA ALA A 132 -24.34 -11.21 -9.43
C ALA A 132 -24.26 -11.71 -10.90
N GLY A 133 -23.53 -12.82 -11.13
CA GLY A 133 -23.42 -13.48 -12.43
C GLY A 133 -22.26 -13.00 -13.32
N ALA A 134 -21.31 -12.28 -12.77
CA ALA A 134 -20.16 -11.77 -13.50
C ALA A 134 -18.89 -11.91 -12.65
N ASN A 135 -17.75 -11.64 -13.22
CA ASN A 135 -16.47 -11.73 -12.55
C ASN A 135 -15.70 -10.42 -12.63
N GLN A 136 -14.63 -10.38 -11.87
CA GLN A 136 -13.79 -9.21 -11.70
C GLN A 136 -12.68 -9.16 -12.76
N PHE A 137 -11.84 -8.14 -12.65
CA PHE A 137 -10.58 -8.08 -13.36
C PHE A 137 -9.61 -9.12 -12.81
N SER A 138 -8.58 -9.40 -13.57
CA SER A 138 -7.39 -10.05 -13.05
C SER A 138 -6.41 -8.95 -12.71
N LEU A 139 -6.25 -8.66 -11.43
CA LEU A 139 -5.33 -7.66 -10.92
C LEU A 139 -4.20 -8.34 -10.15
N GLU A 140 -3.03 -7.86 -10.35
CA GLU A 140 -1.86 -8.08 -9.54
C GLU A 140 -1.24 -6.69 -9.37
N PRO A 141 -1.15 -6.20 -8.18
CA PRO A 141 -1.02 -6.88 -6.89
C PRO A 141 -2.34 -7.08 -6.14
N PRO A 142 -2.33 -7.97 -5.11
CA PRO A 142 -3.49 -8.14 -4.25
C PRO A 142 -3.74 -7.00 -3.27
N ASP A 143 -2.73 -6.28 -2.80
CA ASP A 143 -2.84 -5.19 -1.81
C ASP A 143 -3.64 -5.58 -0.57
N GLN A 144 -2.95 -6.19 0.41
CA GLN A 144 -3.64 -6.89 1.50
C GLN A 144 -4.09 -5.95 2.61
N GLY A 145 -5.39 -5.69 2.68
CA GLY A 145 -6.06 -5.18 3.89
C GLY A 145 -6.43 -6.34 4.81
N LEU A 146 -6.13 -6.21 6.10
CA LEU A 146 -6.43 -7.20 7.12
C LEU A 146 -7.00 -6.53 8.36
N CYS A 147 -8.13 -7.04 8.83
CA CYS A 147 -8.73 -6.63 10.08
C CYS A 147 -8.98 -7.84 10.98
N VAL A 148 -8.74 -7.70 12.26
CA VAL A 148 -8.98 -8.77 13.23
C VAL A 148 -9.69 -8.21 14.44
N GLY A 149 -10.80 -8.85 14.83
CA GLY A 149 -11.61 -8.37 15.94
C GLY A 149 -12.65 -9.37 16.41
N SER A 150 -13.46 -8.95 17.39
CA SER A 150 -14.53 -9.75 17.96
C SER A 150 -15.80 -9.66 17.13
N ASP A 151 -16.50 -10.80 16.98
CA ASP A 151 -17.86 -10.85 16.41
C ASP A 151 -18.98 -10.52 17.42
N GLY A 152 -18.62 -10.11 18.65
CA GLY A 152 -19.56 -9.84 19.74
C GLY A 152 -20.11 -11.09 20.43
N ASN A 153 -19.85 -12.28 19.90
CA ASN A 153 -20.30 -13.58 20.45
C ASN A 153 -19.15 -14.38 21.10
N GLY A 154 -18.01 -13.73 21.30
CA GLY A 154 -16.83 -14.35 21.91
C GLY A 154 -15.88 -15.04 20.91
N ASN A 155 -16.11 -14.91 19.60
CA ASN A 155 -15.19 -15.40 18.61
C ASN A 155 -14.38 -14.24 18.01
N THR A 156 -13.10 -14.49 17.75
CA THR A 156 -12.28 -13.63 16.91
C THR A 156 -12.52 -13.96 15.44
N ARG A 157 -12.71 -12.93 14.63
CA ARG A 157 -12.85 -12.99 13.17
C ARG A 157 -11.70 -12.28 12.50
N ILE A 158 -11.39 -12.75 11.31
CA ILE A 158 -10.38 -12.17 10.44
C ILE A 158 -11.11 -11.79 9.16
N LEU A 159 -11.12 -10.51 8.83
CA LEU A 159 -11.57 -10.01 7.54
C LEU A 159 -10.33 -9.71 6.71
N GLU A 160 -10.17 -10.42 5.63
CA GLU A 160 -9.21 -10.10 4.59
C GLU A 160 -9.95 -9.42 3.44
N VAL A 161 -9.39 -8.32 2.97
CA VAL A 161 -9.81 -7.63 1.76
C VAL A 161 -8.58 -7.38 0.91
N ILE A 162 -8.67 -7.74 -0.35
CA ILE A 162 -7.62 -7.49 -1.34
C ILE A 162 -8.23 -6.79 -2.54
N ASN A 163 -7.43 -6.37 -3.50
CA ASN A 163 -7.95 -5.90 -4.78
C ASN A 163 -8.89 -6.96 -5.36
N ASP A 164 -9.97 -6.59 -5.43
CA ASP A 164 -11.39 -6.46 -5.60
C ASP A 164 -12.21 -7.59 -4.97
N VAL A 165 -11.71 -8.31 -3.97
CA VAL A 165 -12.43 -9.39 -3.29
C VAL A 165 -12.18 -9.38 -1.77
N LEU A 166 -13.18 -9.81 -1.00
CA LEU A 166 -13.06 -9.92 0.46
C LEU A 166 -13.66 -11.22 1.00
N ARG A 167 -13.19 -11.63 2.19
CA ARG A 167 -13.65 -12.83 2.88
C ARG A 167 -13.43 -12.76 4.38
N VAL A 168 -14.33 -13.37 5.15
CA VAL A 168 -14.20 -13.54 6.60
C VAL A 168 -13.77 -14.96 6.94
N TYR A 169 -12.80 -15.07 7.86
CA TYR A 169 -12.29 -16.35 8.38
C TYR A 169 -12.44 -16.44 9.90
N SER A 170 -12.43 -17.68 10.41
CA SER A 170 -12.12 -17.97 11.81
C SER A 170 -10.60 -17.91 12.05
N THR A 171 -10.17 -17.94 13.30
CA THR A 171 -8.74 -17.98 13.67
C THR A 171 -8.01 -19.24 13.20
N SER A 172 -8.74 -20.30 12.87
CA SER A 172 -8.16 -21.52 12.29
C SER A 172 -8.01 -21.47 10.74
N GLY A 173 -8.38 -20.35 10.11
CA GLY A 173 -8.42 -20.22 8.66
C GLY A 173 -9.65 -20.83 7.99
N ALA A 174 -10.61 -21.36 8.77
CA ALA A 174 -11.86 -21.84 8.18
C ALA A 174 -12.71 -20.64 7.69
N PRO A 175 -13.20 -20.69 6.44
CA PRO A 175 -14.00 -19.60 5.89
C PRO A 175 -15.35 -19.48 6.61
N VAL A 176 -15.72 -18.24 6.93
CA VAL A 176 -17.03 -17.87 7.51
C VAL A 176 -17.97 -17.40 6.39
N THR A 177 -17.43 -16.70 5.39
CA THR A 177 -18.17 -16.26 4.20
C THR A 177 -17.56 -16.86 2.93
N ALA A 178 -18.30 -16.83 1.83
CA ALA A 178 -17.73 -17.04 0.50
C ALA A 178 -16.84 -15.83 0.11
N PRO A 179 -15.85 -16.00 -0.78
CA PRO A 179 -15.18 -14.86 -1.40
C PRO A 179 -16.24 -14.03 -2.12
N THR A 180 -16.29 -12.74 -1.85
CA THR A 180 -17.29 -11.82 -2.42
C THR A 180 -16.55 -10.68 -3.11
N ALA A 181 -16.89 -10.42 -4.37
CA ALA A 181 -16.35 -9.28 -5.10
C ALA A 181 -16.73 -7.95 -4.41
N LEU A 182 -15.80 -7.01 -4.30
CA LEU A 182 -16.04 -5.70 -3.68
C LEU A 182 -17.22 -4.97 -4.32
N ASN A 183 -17.31 -4.97 -5.67
CA ASN A 183 -18.47 -4.40 -6.35
C ASN A 183 -19.78 -4.99 -5.84
N GLY A 184 -19.85 -6.32 -5.73
CA GLY A 184 -21.04 -7.01 -5.25
C GLY A 184 -21.33 -6.74 -3.78
N PHE A 185 -20.30 -6.69 -2.94
CA PHE A 185 -20.40 -6.33 -1.53
C PHE A 185 -20.96 -4.93 -1.34
N LEU A 186 -20.43 -3.94 -2.04
CA LEU A 186 -20.84 -2.53 -1.97
C LEU A 186 -22.16 -2.23 -2.70
N GLY A 187 -22.72 -3.20 -3.40
CA GLY A 187 -24.01 -3.03 -4.11
C GLY A 187 -23.87 -2.43 -5.51
N PHE A 188 -22.67 -2.38 -6.06
CA PHE A 188 -22.39 -1.93 -7.43
C PHE A 188 -22.67 -3.02 -8.46
N ALA A 189 -22.77 -2.61 -9.73
CA ALA A 189 -22.71 -3.52 -10.85
C ALA A 189 -21.34 -4.23 -10.87
N PRO A 190 -21.27 -5.49 -11.35
CA PRO A 190 -20.01 -6.20 -11.49
C PRO A 190 -18.99 -5.39 -12.28
N ALA A 191 -17.73 -5.39 -11.83
CA ALA A 191 -16.68 -4.61 -12.49
C ALA A 191 -16.57 -4.89 -13.97
N ILE A 192 -16.74 -6.16 -14.37
CA ILE A 192 -16.78 -6.56 -15.78
C ILE A 192 -17.77 -7.68 -16.01
N ILE A 193 -18.59 -7.58 -17.07
CA ILE A 193 -19.46 -8.62 -17.59
C ILE A 193 -18.91 -9.01 -18.96
N ARG A 194 -18.26 -10.18 -19.03
CA ARG A 194 -17.55 -10.69 -20.21
C ARG A 194 -18.50 -11.34 -21.23
N THR A 195 -19.60 -10.68 -21.54
CA THR A 195 -20.53 -11.06 -22.60
C THR A 195 -20.20 -10.32 -23.90
N ASN A 196 -20.93 -10.57 -24.95
CA ASN A 196 -20.82 -9.80 -26.19
C ASN A 196 -22.11 -8.98 -26.40
N PRO A 197 -22.08 -7.64 -26.29
CA PRO A 197 -20.93 -6.82 -25.96
C PRO A 197 -20.49 -6.95 -24.49
N VAL A 198 -19.21 -6.66 -24.21
CA VAL A 198 -18.67 -6.51 -22.85
C VAL A 198 -19.27 -5.27 -22.21
N THR A 199 -19.56 -5.33 -20.92
CA THR A 199 -19.98 -4.17 -20.13
C THR A 199 -19.18 -4.04 -18.84
N PHE A 200 -19.00 -2.80 -18.36
CA PHE A 200 -18.25 -2.46 -17.18
C PHE A 200 -19.14 -1.85 -16.10
N GLY A 201 -18.90 -2.23 -14.85
CA GLY A 201 -19.30 -1.48 -13.67
C GLY A 201 -18.18 -0.59 -13.18
N PRO A 202 -18.36 0.08 -12.03
CA PRO A 202 -17.29 0.86 -11.42
C PRO A 202 -16.04 0.03 -11.14
N PHE A 203 -14.87 0.65 -11.24
CA PHE A 203 -13.60 0.05 -10.87
C PHE A 203 -13.34 0.33 -9.39
N VAL A 204 -13.34 -0.71 -8.56
CA VAL A 204 -13.12 -0.63 -7.12
C VAL A 204 -11.75 -1.21 -6.81
N THR A 205 -10.89 -0.46 -6.10
CA THR A 205 -9.49 -0.82 -5.85
C THR A 205 -9.00 -0.32 -4.48
N ASP A 206 -7.78 -0.67 -4.12
CA ASP A 206 -7.01 -0.21 -2.96
C ASP A 206 -7.77 -0.30 -1.64
N PRO A 207 -8.27 -1.48 -1.27
CA PRO A 207 -9.08 -1.60 -0.08
C PRO A 207 -8.23 -1.59 1.19
N SER A 208 -8.73 -0.93 2.22
CA SER A 208 -8.18 -1.02 3.56
C SER A 208 -9.28 -1.28 4.60
N CYS A 209 -8.92 -1.78 5.78
CA CYS A 209 -9.91 -2.01 6.81
C CYS A 209 -9.37 -1.86 8.23
N LEU A 210 -10.27 -1.68 9.19
CA LEU A 210 -10.00 -1.51 10.61
C LEU A 210 -11.12 -2.14 11.45
N PHE A 211 -10.76 -2.88 12.52
CA PHE A 211 -11.68 -3.18 13.61
C PHE A 211 -11.40 -2.23 14.77
N ASP A 212 -12.41 -1.46 15.17
CA ASP A 212 -12.31 -0.58 16.34
C ASP A 212 -12.89 -1.26 17.58
N ALA A 213 -12.00 -1.62 18.51
CA ALA A 213 -12.39 -2.32 19.74
C ALA A 213 -13.23 -1.47 20.70
N GLN A 214 -13.18 -0.13 20.61
CA GLN A 214 -13.95 0.76 21.48
C GLN A 214 -15.43 0.80 21.10
N THR A 215 -15.74 0.79 19.81
CA THR A 215 -17.11 0.78 19.30
C THR A 215 -17.61 -0.64 19.00
N GLY A 216 -16.71 -1.60 18.83
CA GLY A 216 -17.02 -2.96 18.42
C GLY A 216 -17.47 -3.06 16.96
N HIS A 217 -17.13 -2.09 16.13
CA HIS A 217 -17.48 -2.04 14.71
C HIS A 217 -16.26 -2.23 13.81
N TRP A 218 -16.55 -2.76 12.62
CA TRP A 218 -15.61 -2.91 11.53
C TRP A 218 -15.80 -1.78 10.54
N PHE A 219 -14.71 -1.26 10.02
CA PHE A 219 -14.66 -0.23 9.00
C PHE A 219 -13.89 -0.78 7.80
N LEU A 220 -14.39 -0.53 6.62
CA LEU A 220 -13.73 -0.88 5.35
C LEU A 220 -13.77 0.35 4.47
N ASP A 221 -12.66 0.65 3.83
CA ASP A 221 -12.50 1.71 2.87
C ASP A 221 -12.00 1.14 1.55
N ALA A 222 -12.46 1.70 0.42
CA ALA A 222 -11.99 1.36 -0.91
C ALA A 222 -12.16 2.57 -1.84
N LEU A 223 -11.30 2.70 -2.84
CA LEU A 223 -11.44 3.69 -3.90
C LEU A 223 -12.35 3.14 -5.01
N THR A 224 -13.32 3.94 -5.43
CA THR A 224 -14.18 3.63 -6.58
C THR A 224 -14.04 4.70 -7.66
N LEU A 225 -13.70 4.25 -8.87
CA LEU A 225 -13.63 5.07 -10.08
C LEU A 225 -14.81 4.73 -10.99
N ASP A 226 -15.62 5.75 -11.33
CA ASP A 226 -16.76 5.56 -12.21
C ASP A 226 -16.32 5.37 -13.67
N THR A 227 -16.92 4.37 -14.33
CA THR A 227 -16.61 3.99 -15.69
C THR A 227 -17.79 4.21 -16.63
N PHE A 228 -17.50 4.30 -17.92
CA PHE A 228 -18.52 4.12 -18.93
C PHE A 228 -18.90 2.65 -19.05
N PRO A 229 -20.20 2.32 -19.23
CA PRO A 229 -20.65 0.92 -19.20
C PRO A 229 -20.24 0.10 -20.44
N HIS A 230 -19.71 0.74 -21.49
CA HIS A 230 -19.29 0.04 -22.70
C HIS A 230 -17.86 0.46 -23.10
N PRO A 231 -17.10 -0.44 -23.71
CA PRO A 231 -15.78 -0.12 -24.25
C PRO A 231 -15.84 1.07 -25.21
N GLY A 232 -14.77 1.84 -25.24
CA GLY A 232 -14.57 2.87 -26.24
C GLY A 232 -14.36 2.31 -27.66
N ALA A 233 -14.18 3.20 -28.62
CA ALA A 233 -13.88 2.83 -30.01
C ALA A 233 -12.53 2.10 -30.17
N ASP A 234 -11.64 2.26 -29.20
CA ASP A 234 -10.36 1.55 -29.05
C ASP A 234 -10.49 0.17 -28.42
N GLY A 235 -11.68 -0.19 -27.93
CA GLY A 235 -11.95 -1.46 -27.25
C GLY A 235 -11.59 -1.46 -25.78
N LEU A 236 -11.17 -0.32 -25.20
CA LEU A 236 -10.75 -0.18 -23.82
C LEU A 236 -11.89 0.31 -22.90
N GLN A 237 -11.75 0.09 -21.61
CA GLN A 237 -12.56 0.73 -20.58
C GLN A 237 -12.19 2.23 -20.51
N HIS A 238 -13.19 3.07 -20.30
CA HIS A 238 -13.01 4.51 -20.14
C HIS A 238 -13.63 4.98 -18.83
N PHE A 239 -12.97 5.93 -18.17
CA PHE A 239 -13.41 6.52 -16.92
C PHE A 239 -14.13 7.84 -17.15
N THR A 240 -15.10 8.14 -16.27
CA THR A 240 -15.87 9.37 -16.35
C THR A 240 -15.15 10.57 -15.72
N GLY A 241 -14.21 10.30 -14.79
CA GLY A 241 -13.58 11.26 -13.91
C GLY A 241 -14.24 11.38 -12.54
N THR A 242 -15.51 10.92 -12.38
CA THR A 242 -16.13 10.85 -11.06
C THR A 242 -15.48 9.73 -10.24
N ASN A 243 -15.18 10.04 -8.97
CA ASN A 243 -14.59 9.06 -8.06
C ASN A 243 -14.91 9.39 -6.60
N HIS A 244 -14.87 8.35 -5.76
CA HIS A 244 -15.19 8.47 -4.34
C HIS A 244 -14.53 7.36 -3.54
N LEU A 245 -14.35 7.60 -2.24
CA LEU A 245 -14.04 6.54 -1.28
C LEU A 245 -15.34 5.93 -0.78
N ASP A 246 -15.36 4.60 -0.65
CA ASP A 246 -16.47 3.86 -0.06
C ASP A 246 -16.13 3.49 1.37
N LEU A 247 -16.60 4.27 2.33
CA LEU A 247 -16.48 3.94 3.75
C LEU A 247 -17.68 3.10 4.18
N ALA A 248 -17.46 1.80 4.37
CA ALA A 248 -18.45 0.87 4.89
C ALA A 248 -18.23 0.64 6.40
N VAL A 249 -19.32 0.69 7.17
CA VAL A 249 -19.33 0.48 8.62
C VAL A 249 -20.25 -0.69 8.95
N SER A 250 -19.75 -1.71 9.65
CA SER A 250 -20.55 -2.89 10.00
C SER A 250 -21.74 -2.52 10.90
N ASN A 251 -22.92 -3.11 10.66
CA ASN A 251 -24.11 -2.80 11.44
C ASN A 251 -24.10 -3.44 12.84
N THR A 252 -23.28 -4.45 13.01
CA THR A 252 -23.04 -5.15 14.29
C THR A 252 -21.56 -5.45 14.44
N SER A 253 -21.16 -6.06 15.53
CA SER A 253 -19.80 -6.54 15.73
C SER A 253 -19.46 -7.76 14.84
N ASP A 254 -20.44 -8.42 14.22
CA ASP A 254 -20.18 -9.53 13.29
C ASP A 254 -19.84 -8.97 11.90
N PRO A 255 -18.60 -9.15 11.40
CA PRO A 255 -18.20 -8.65 10.09
C PRO A 255 -18.93 -9.37 8.94
N ALA A 256 -19.45 -10.58 9.14
CA ALA A 256 -20.21 -11.32 8.15
C ALA A 256 -21.65 -10.82 7.98
N GLY A 257 -22.08 -9.87 8.80
CA GLY A 257 -23.41 -9.23 8.75
C GLY A 257 -23.56 -8.20 7.63
N THR A 258 -24.52 -7.30 7.81
CA THR A 258 -24.74 -6.16 6.89
C THR A 258 -23.94 -4.94 7.34
N TRP A 259 -23.71 -4.02 6.40
CA TRP A 259 -22.95 -2.80 6.61
C TRP A 259 -23.68 -1.59 6.05
N THR A 260 -23.41 -0.41 6.60
CA THR A 260 -23.86 0.87 6.06
C THR A 260 -22.73 1.53 5.29
N VAL A 261 -23.00 2.03 4.10
CA VAL A 261 -21.99 2.61 3.19
C VAL A 261 -22.19 4.12 3.07
N TYR A 262 -21.08 4.85 3.04
CA TYR A 262 -21.00 6.27 2.74
C TYR A 262 -20.05 6.47 1.56
N HIS A 263 -20.53 7.06 0.45
CA HIS A 263 -19.69 7.47 -0.66
C HIS A 263 -19.14 8.87 -0.40
N ILE A 264 -17.85 9.00 -0.30
CA ILE A 264 -17.17 10.25 0.01
C ILE A 264 -16.53 10.77 -1.28
N PRO A 265 -17.11 11.78 -1.95
CA PRO A 265 -16.52 12.32 -3.16
C PRO A 265 -15.10 12.84 -2.90
N VAL A 266 -14.15 12.44 -3.75
CA VAL A 266 -12.73 12.84 -3.67
C VAL A 266 -12.20 13.39 -5.00
N GLN A 267 -13.12 13.80 -5.87
CA GLN A 267 -12.78 14.39 -7.18
C GLN A 267 -12.30 15.84 -7.11
N ASP A 268 -12.39 16.48 -5.98
CA ASP A 268 -11.92 17.81 -5.58
C ASP A 268 -11.88 18.86 -6.74
N ASP A 269 -12.98 18.90 -7.50
CA ASP A 269 -13.22 19.76 -8.66
C ASP A 269 -14.21 20.91 -8.37
N GLY A 270 -14.62 21.06 -7.10
CA GLY A 270 -15.63 22.04 -6.67
C GLY A 270 -17.08 21.57 -6.82
N THR A 271 -17.30 20.34 -7.28
CA THR A 271 -18.64 19.73 -7.34
C THR A 271 -18.90 18.81 -6.15
N GLN A 272 -20.12 18.38 -5.92
CA GLN A 272 -20.52 17.47 -4.84
C GLN A 272 -20.07 17.91 -3.43
N GLY A 273 -19.82 19.20 -3.23
CA GLY A 273 -19.36 19.77 -1.97
C GLY A 273 -17.87 19.61 -1.69
N THR A 274 -17.10 19.12 -2.67
CA THR A 274 -15.64 19.05 -2.59
C THR A 274 -15.00 20.43 -2.81
N PRO A 275 -13.79 20.68 -2.32
CA PRO A 275 -12.99 21.82 -2.73
C PRO A 275 -12.68 21.75 -4.24
N ASN A 276 -12.05 22.78 -4.80
CA ASN A 276 -11.54 22.73 -6.17
C ASN A 276 -10.02 22.91 -6.15
N HIS A 277 -9.30 21.86 -6.43
CA HIS A 277 -7.84 21.83 -6.44
C HIS A 277 -7.25 22.05 -7.84
N HIS A 278 -8.12 22.36 -8.83
CA HIS A 278 -7.72 22.75 -10.19
C HIS A 278 -6.90 21.70 -10.93
N CYS A 279 -7.26 20.43 -10.79
CA CYS A 279 -6.63 19.34 -11.50
C CYS A 279 -6.71 19.49 -13.02
N SER A 280 -5.69 19.06 -13.74
CA SER A 280 -5.62 19.28 -15.18
C SER A 280 -6.40 18.22 -15.96
N PRO A 281 -6.98 18.60 -17.13
CA PRO A 281 -7.86 17.69 -17.88
C PRO A 281 -7.11 16.61 -18.68
N GLY A 282 -5.78 16.60 -18.70
CA GLY A 282 -5.03 15.64 -19.50
C GLY A 282 -5.25 15.72 -21.00
N HIS A 283 -4.99 14.61 -21.71
CA HIS A 283 -5.04 14.55 -23.18
C HIS A 283 -5.89 13.38 -23.71
N GLU A 284 -6.96 12.99 -22.99
CA GLU A 284 -7.85 11.95 -23.47
C GLU A 284 -8.47 12.35 -24.83
N THR A 285 -8.24 11.53 -25.86
CA THR A 285 -8.72 11.79 -27.24
C THR A 285 -9.64 10.71 -27.78
N SER A 286 -9.67 9.54 -27.16
CA SER A 286 -10.51 8.41 -27.59
C SER A 286 -11.91 8.51 -26.98
N PRO A 287 -12.99 8.48 -27.75
CA PRO A 287 -14.35 8.44 -27.22
C PRO A 287 -14.67 7.10 -26.54
N PRO A 288 -15.49 7.09 -25.45
CA PRO A 288 -16.16 8.26 -24.87
C PRO A 288 -15.21 9.14 -24.07
N LEU A 289 -15.31 10.46 -24.27
CA LEU A 289 -14.50 11.40 -23.50
C LEU A 289 -15.01 11.52 -22.06
N PRO A 290 -14.14 11.82 -21.08
CA PRO A 290 -14.54 12.02 -19.70
C PRO A 290 -15.68 13.05 -19.57
N THR A 291 -16.66 12.73 -18.72
CA THR A 291 -17.73 13.70 -18.37
C THR A 291 -17.24 14.74 -17.36
N ASN A 292 -16.18 14.40 -16.61
CA ASN A 292 -15.52 15.27 -15.65
C ASN A 292 -13.99 15.31 -15.90
N PRO A 293 -13.53 16.03 -16.94
CA PRO A 293 -12.13 15.98 -17.35
C PRO A 293 -11.16 16.70 -16.40
N THR A 294 -11.66 17.55 -15.51
CA THR A 294 -10.86 18.31 -14.53
C THR A 294 -10.95 17.76 -13.13
N ALA A 295 -11.42 16.52 -12.99
CA ALA A 295 -11.43 15.86 -11.70
C ALA A 295 -10.02 15.62 -11.19
N CYS A 296 -9.85 15.72 -9.88
CA CYS A 296 -8.79 15.05 -9.17
C CYS A 296 -9.22 13.61 -8.86
N PHE A 297 -8.33 12.78 -8.35
CA PHE A 297 -8.70 11.52 -7.74
C PHE A 297 -7.84 11.23 -6.51
N GLY A 298 -8.47 10.61 -5.52
CA GLY A 298 -7.82 10.25 -4.27
C GLY A 298 -7.31 8.82 -4.31
N ASP A 299 -6.08 8.65 -4.75
CA ASP A 299 -5.42 7.38 -4.92
C ASP A 299 -4.91 6.79 -3.61
N TYR A 300 -4.89 5.47 -3.50
CA TYR A 300 -4.20 4.74 -2.45
C TYR A 300 -4.72 5.06 -1.03
N PRO A 301 -6.02 4.80 -0.73
CA PRO A 301 -6.59 5.17 0.56
C PRO A 301 -6.10 4.30 1.71
N HIS A 302 -5.86 4.93 2.86
CA HIS A 302 -5.50 4.27 4.11
C HIS A 302 -6.41 4.68 5.24
N ILE A 303 -6.61 3.77 6.20
CA ILE A 303 -7.48 3.98 7.35
C ILE A 303 -6.71 3.90 8.67
N GLY A 304 -7.00 4.84 9.58
CA GLY A 304 -6.47 4.85 10.94
C GLY A 304 -7.48 5.39 11.94
N SER A 305 -7.12 5.36 13.23
CA SER A 305 -8.03 5.81 14.28
C SER A 305 -7.35 6.21 15.57
N ASP A 306 -7.91 7.25 16.22
CA ASP A 306 -7.65 7.58 17.62
C ASP A 306 -8.88 7.28 18.50
N ALA A 307 -8.94 7.81 19.71
CA ALA A 307 -10.06 7.65 20.61
C ALA A 307 -11.37 8.29 20.09
N ASN A 308 -11.30 9.26 19.19
CA ASN A 308 -12.42 10.13 18.81
C ASN A 308 -12.79 10.03 17.34
N GLY A 309 -11.82 9.73 16.47
CA GLY A 309 -11.95 9.77 15.02
C GLY A 309 -11.62 8.47 14.30
N ILE A 310 -12.16 8.37 13.09
CA ILE A 310 -11.69 7.54 11.99
C ILE A 310 -11.13 8.48 10.95
N TYR A 311 -9.96 8.14 10.42
CA TYR A 311 -9.21 8.96 9.47
C TYR A 311 -8.93 8.17 8.22
N LEU A 312 -9.28 8.74 7.06
CA LEU A 312 -8.86 8.24 5.77
C LEU A 312 -7.82 9.19 5.19
N THR A 313 -6.87 8.67 4.44
CA THR A 313 -5.89 9.48 3.71
C THR A 313 -5.77 8.99 2.29
N THR A 314 -5.48 9.91 1.35
CA THR A 314 -5.22 9.57 -0.05
C THR A 314 -4.06 10.40 -0.57
N ASN A 315 -3.41 9.94 -1.63
CA ASN A 315 -2.59 10.75 -2.50
C ASN A 315 -3.48 11.37 -3.57
N GLU A 316 -3.48 12.68 -3.71
CA GLU A 316 -4.31 13.33 -4.71
C GLU A 316 -3.54 13.63 -5.98
N TYR A 317 -4.14 13.28 -7.11
CA TYR A 317 -3.59 13.51 -8.45
C TYR A 317 -4.64 14.12 -9.38
N SER A 318 -4.18 14.77 -10.44
CA SER A 318 -5.08 15.03 -11.57
C SER A 318 -5.54 13.71 -12.17
N PHE A 319 -6.87 13.50 -12.29
CA PHE A 319 -7.40 12.21 -12.75
C PHE A 319 -6.88 11.85 -14.16
N PHE A 320 -6.79 12.81 -15.05
CA PHE A 320 -6.34 12.63 -16.42
C PHE A 320 -5.00 13.32 -16.74
N GLY A 321 -4.40 13.97 -15.76
CA GLY A 321 -3.14 14.70 -15.89
C GLY A 321 -2.02 14.10 -15.04
N PRO A 322 -0.79 14.57 -15.19
CA PRO A 322 0.38 14.02 -14.51
C PRO A 322 0.63 14.61 -13.12
N GLU A 323 -0.13 15.63 -12.70
CA GLU A 323 0.19 16.41 -11.51
C GLU A 323 -0.22 15.66 -10.25
N PHE A 324 0.65 15.72 -9.23
CA PHE A 324 0.37 15.38 -7.85
C PHE A 324 0.01 16.64 -7.07
N HIS A 325 -1.09 16.59 -6.32
CA HIS A 325 -1.65 17.72 -5.58
C HIS A 325 -1.48 17.61 -4.06
N GLY A 326 -0.65 16.71 -3.57
CA GLY A 326 -0.47 16.47 -2.14
C GLY A 326 -1.38 15.36 -1.61
N ALA A 327 -1.22 15.03 -0.34
CA ALA A 327 -2.11 14.07 0.31
C ALA A 327 -3.33 14.78 0.89
N GLN A 328 -4.47 14.09 0.87
CA GLN A 328 -5.70 14.52 1.52
C GLN A 328 -5.94 13.71 2.80
N ILE A 329 -6.52 14.33 3.82
CA ILE A 329 -6.94 13.65 5.06
C ILE A 329 -8.41 13.92 5.28
N TYR A 330 -9.19 12.86 5.54
CA TYR A 330 -10.62 12.92 5.82
C TYR A 330 -10.87 12.43 7.24
N ALA A 331 -11.30 13.33 8.14
CA ALA A 331 -11.51 13.06 9.55
C ALA A 331 -13.01 12.96 9.87
N PHE A 332 -13.42 11.86 10.48
CA PHE A 332 -14.80 11.57 10.87
C PHE A 332 -14.92 11.38 12.38
N SER A 333 -16.07 11.72 12.97
CA SER A 333 -16.41 11.27 14.30
C SER A 333 -16.60 9.76 14.33
N LYS A 334 -15.77 9.04 15.09
CA LYS A 334 -15.92 7.60 15.31
C LYS A 334 -17.28 7.24 15.89
N ALA A 335 -17.77 8.03 16.85
CA ALA A 335 -19.06 7.81 17.49
C ALA A 335 -20.23 8.01 16.51
N GLN A 336 -20.15 8.99 15.61
CA GLN A 336 -21.16 9.17 14.57
C GLN A 336 -21.16 7.99 13.59
N LEU A 337 -20.01 7.60 13.09
CA LEU A 337 -19.90 6.45 12.18
C LEU A 337 -20.43 5.17 12.82
N ALA A 338 -20.10 4.90 14.09
CA ALA A 338 -20.62 3.75 14.83
C ALA A 338 -22.15 3.79 15.02
N ALA A 339 -22.74 4.97 15.11
CA ALA A 339 -24.19 5.14 15.17
C ALA A 339 -24.89 4.99 13.81
N ARG A 340 -24.15 5.08 12.70
CA ARG A 340 -24.61 4.93 11.31
C ARG A 340 -25.82 5.81 10.97
N PRO A 341 -25.76 7.12 11.23
CA PRO A 341 -26.86 8.03 10.89
C PRO A 341 -27.01 8.15 9.37
N ALA A 342 -28.13 8.70 8.93
CA ALA A 342 -28.34 8.99 7.50
C ALA A 342 -27.34 9.99 6.92
N THR A 343 -26.69 10.78 7.77
CA THR A 343 -25.69 11.79 7.36
C THR A 343 -24.58 11.86 8.39
N VAL A 344 -23.32 11.91 7.94
CA VAL A 344 -22.11 12.10 8.76
C VAL A 344 -21.35 13.33 8.32
N SER A 345 -20.69 14.01 9.26
CA SER A 345 -19.77 15.10 8.92
C SER A 345 -18.38 14.58 8.64
N VAL A 346 -17.74 15.08 7.60
CA VAL A 346 -16.31 14.87 7.30
C VAL A 346 -15.60 16.20 7.33
N THR A 347 -14.40 16.23 7.93
CA THR A 347 -13.47 17.37 7.84
C THR A 347 -12.29 16.96 6.99
N GLN A 348 -12.12 17.61 5.84
CA GLN A 348 -11.04 17.36 4.88
C GLN A 348 -9.90 18.35 5.11
N PHE A 349 -8.66 17.86 5.07
CA PHE A 349 -7.44 18.65 5.07
C PHE A 349 -6.65 18.36 3.80
N ASP A 350 -6.13 19.43 3.20
CA ASP A 350 -5.22 19.39 2.08
C ASP A 350 -3.79 19.67 2.57
N THR A 351 -2.83 18.84 2.19
CA THR A 351 -1.42 19.07 2.51
C THR A 351 -0.71 19.90 1.45
N HIS A 352 -1.34 20.13 0.29
CA HIS A 352 -0.80 21.02 -0.74
C HIS A 352 -0.64 22.43 -0.19
N GLY A 353 0.52 23.03 -0.44
CA GLY A 353 0.80 24.38 0.08
C GLY A 353 1.14 24.45 1.58
N LEU A 354 1.13 23.32 2.30
CA LEU A 354 1.75 23.20 3.61
C LEU A 354 3.27 22.99 3.46
N ASP A 355 3.89 23.72 2.53
CA ASP A 355 5.35 23.73 2.36
C ASP A 355 5.99 24.29 3.61
N THR A 356 6.53 23.40 4.38
CA THR A 356 7.04 23.72 5.70
C THR A 356 8.54 23.98 5.71
N PHE A 357 9.23 23.67 4.62
CA PHE A 357 10.68 23.58 4.63
C PHE A 357 11.35 24.20 3.40
N GLY A 358 10.59 24.93 2.60
CA GLY A 358 11.11 25.70 1.45
C GLY A 358 11.52 24.87 0.24
N PHE A 359 10.97 23.65 0.10
CA PHE A 359 11.30 22.74 -0.99
C PHE A 359 10.08 22.23 -1.77
N GLY A 360 8.88 22.79 -1.55
CA GLY A 360 7.64 22.28 -2.16
C GLY A 360 7.30 20.87 -1.72
N MET A 361 7.64 20.50 -0.49
CA MET A 361 7.40 19.15 0.02
C MET A 361 5.95 19.00 0.49
N ASN A 362 5.10 18.55 -0.41
CA ASN A 362 3.75 18.11 -0.08
C ASN A 362 3.79 16.83 0.75
N GLY A 363 2.74 16.56 1.51
CA GLY A 363 2.56 15.25 2.10
C GLY A 363 2.44 14.20 0.99
N PHE A 364 3.17 13.10 1.10
CA PHE A 364 3.09 11.97 0.17
C PHE A 364 2.92 10.68 0.97
N THR A 365 1.83 9.95 0.73
CA THR A 365 1.44 8.75 1.46
C THR A 365 1.50 8.96 2.97
N LEU A 366 0.61 9.82 3.48
CA LEU A 366 0.42 10.00 4.90
C LEU A 366 -0.26 8.76 5.47
N TRP A 367 0.47 7.91 6.15
CA TRP A 367 -0.13 6.73 6.76
C TRP A 367 -0.69 7.07 8.14
N PRO A 368 -2.01 6.96 8.36
CA PRO A 368 -2.63 7.26 9.66
C PRO A 368 -2.28 6.16 10.66
N SER A 369 -2.12 6.54 11.92
CA SER A 369 -1.75 5.57 12.94
C SER A 369 -2.95 4.73 13.39
N THR A 370 -2.65 3.51 13.85
CA THR A 370 -3.60 2.68 14.59
C THR A 370 -3.09 2.45 16.01
N THR A 371 -4.01 2.31 16.96
CA THR A 371 -3.65 2.03 18.36
C THR A 371 -4.21 0.68 18.77
N PRO A 372 -3.38 -0.26 19.27
CA PRO A 372 -3.86 -1.55 19.75
C PRO A 372 -4.97 -1.43 20.79
N GLY A 373 -6.10 -2.10 20.58
CA GLY A 373 -7.27 -2.04 21.46
C GLY A 373 -8.07 -0.75 21.38
N GLY A 374 -7.77 0.13 20.42
CA GLY A 374 -8.38 1.47 20.29
C GLY A 374 -7.78 2.48 21.28
N GLY A 375 -8.25 3.69 21.26
CA GLY A 375 -7.70 4.77 22.07
C GLY A 375 -6.75 5.64 21.27
N GLY A 376 -5.69 6.12 21.86
CA GLY A 376 -4.75 7.04 21.21
C GLY A 376 -4.16 8.03 22.20
N ASP A 377 -3.52 9.08 21.71
CA ASP A 377 -2.99 10.16 22.54
C ASP A 377 -4.11 11.12 22.95
N SER A 378 -4.29 11.31 24.27
CA SER A 378 -5.28 12.23 24.81
C SER A 378 -4.78 13.68 24.94
N THR A 379 -3.51 13.94 24.64
CA THR A 379 -2.96 15.29 24.70
C THR A 379 -3.63 16.22 23.69
N ALA A 380 -3.58 17.53 23.95
CA ALA A 380 -4.16 18.57 23.09
C ALA A 380 -5.66 18.34 22.71
N GLY A 381 -6.43 17.70 23.60
CA GLY A 381 -7.85 17.40 23.36
C GLY A 381 -8.09 16.16 22.48
N GLY A 382 -7.14 15.26 22.44
CA GLY A 382 -7.02 14.11 21.55
C GLY A 382 -6.16 14.44 20.33
N THR A 383 -5.29 13.49 19.96
CA THR A 383 -4.36 13.66 18.83
C THR A 383 -4.30 12.40 17.99
N GLU A 384 -4.50 12.55 16.69
CA GLU A 384 -4.17 11.54 15.68
C GLU A 384 -2.84 11.88 15.02
N TYR A 385 -2.03 10.88 14.79
CA TYR A 385 -0.71 11.01 14.18
C TYR A 385 -0.61 10.30 12.85
N PHE A 386 0.26 10.84 11.98
CA PHE A 386 0.59 10.25 10.67
C PHE A 386 2.11 10.32 10.45
N LEU A 387 2.63 9.37 9.68
CA LEU A 387 3.99 9.43 9.17
C LEU A 387 3.99 9.49 7.64
N SER A 388 4.94 10.17 7.07
CA SER A 388 5.22 10.18 5.62
C SER A 388 6.70 10.40 5.34
N THR A 389 7.10 10.21 4.08
CA THR A 389 8.47 10.38 3.61
C THR A 389 8.56 11.47 2.55
N ASN A 390 9.77 11.78 2.08
CA ASN A 390 9.98 12.81 1.07
C ASN A 390 11.05 12.46 0.03
N ALA A 391 11.38 11.18 -0.16
CA ALA A 391 12.32 10.79 -1.22
C ALA A 391 11.62 10.44 -2.53
N ALA A 392 10.32 10.16 -2.51
CA ALA A 392 9.53 9.91 -3.72
C ALA A 392 9.45 11.18 -4.59
N ALA A 393 9.30 10.98 -5.89
CA ALA A 393 9.19 12.08 -6.84
C ALA A 393 8.01 12.99 -6.51
N GLU A 394 6.89 12.41 -6.15
CA GLU A 394 5.64 13.10 -5.82
C GLU A 394 5.77 14.04 -4.63
N ALA A 395 6.55 13.68 -3.63
CA ALA A 395 6.79 14.55 -2.48
C ALA A 395 7.46 15.89 -2.86
N HIS A 396 8.08 15.97 -4.03
CA HIS A 396 8.74 17.15 -4.57
C HIS A 396 7.97 17.79 -5.74
N ASP A 397 6.83 17.22 -6.14
CA ASP A 397 5.99 17.82 -7.18
C ASP A 397 5.19 18.98 -6.58
N THR A 398 5.24 20.11 -7.25
CA THR A 398 4.49 21.32 -6.89
C THR A 398 3.17 21.45 -7.69
N GLY A 399 2.65 20.36 -8.22
CA GLY A 399 1.43 20.32 -9.00
C GLY A 399 1.64 20.68 -10.49
N ASN A 400 2.86 20.56 -11.01
CA ASN A 400 3.17 20.84 -12.41
C ASN A 400 3.71 19.62 -13.19
N GLY A 401 3.66 18.43 -12.59
CA GLY A 401 4.17 17.19 -13.17
C GLY A 401 5.70 17.11 -13.28
N SER A 402 6.42 18.04 -12.65
CA SER A 402 7.89 18.07 -12.65
C SER A 402 8.42 17.70 -11.29
N SER A 403 8.91 16.49 -11.18
CA SER A 403 9.45 15.93 -9.94
C SER A 403 10.68 15.08 -10.19
N THR A 404 11.52 14.90 -9.18
CA THR A 404 12.74 14.10 -9.25
C THR A 404 12.93 13.27 -8.01
N PHE A 405 13.24 12.00 -8.18
CA PHE A 405 13.67 11.15 -7.08
C PHE A 405 15.00 11.63 -6.49
N GLN A 406 15.05 11.69 -5.19
CA GLN A 406 16.27 12.06 -4.47
C GLN A 406 16.45 11.17 -3.24
N PRO A 407 17.70 10.86 -2.85
CA PRO A 407 17.96 10.33 -1.51
C PRO A 407 17.46 11.30 -0.46
N SER A 408 16.89 10.77 0.62
CA SER A 408 16.47 11.60 1.75
C SER A 408 17.00 11.06 3.08
N THR A 409 17.05 11.96 4.05
CA THR A 409 17.33 11.69 5.47
C THR A 409 16.19 12.23 6.34
N GLN A 410 15.00 12.44 5.78
CA GLN A 410 13.94 13.16 6.45
C GLN A 410 12.65 12.38 6.47
N LEU A 411 12.08 12.24 7.65
CA LEU A 411 10.74 11.76 7.91
C LEU A 411 9.84 12.95 8.26
N LEU A 412 8.60 12.93 7.78
CA LEU A 412 7.59 13.93 8.14
C LEU A 412 6.61 13.31 9.14
N VAL A 413 6.43 13.99 10.27
CA VAL A 413 5.49 13.63 11.33
C VAL A 413 4.33 14.60 11.29
N TRP A 414 3.12 14.11 11.20
CA TRP A 414 1.90 14.93 11.13
C TRP A 414 1.02 14.64 12.32
N ALA A 415 0.26 15.63 12.75
CA ALA A 415 -0.73 15.47 13.81
C ALA A 415 -1.97 16.33 13.56
N ILE A 416 -3.13 15.73 13.79
CA ILE A 416 -4.40 16.42 13.95
C ILE A 416 -4.70 16.48 15.44
N THR A 417 -4.82 17.68 15.99
CA THR A 417 -5.13 17.91 17.41
C THR A 417 -6.59 18.30 17.62
N ASN A 418 -7.05 18.22 18.88
CA ASN A 418 -8.42 18.51 19.32
C ASN A 418 -9.44 17.55 18.68
N THR A 419 -9.08 16.28 18.50
CA THR A 419 -9.92 15.27 17.86
C THR A 419 -11.23 15.01 18.62
N SER A 420 -11.30 15.28 19.94
CA SER A 420 -12.54 15.24 20.72
C SER A 420 -13.63 16.19 20.21
N SER A 421 -13.24 17.23 19.46
CA SER A 421 -14.20 18.16 18.83
C SER A 421 -15.00 17.53 17.70
N LEU A 422 -14.54 16.41 17.11
CA LEU A 422 -15.29 15.64 16.10
C LEU A 422 -16.69 15.22 16.59
N ASN A 423 -16.82 14.98 17.89
CA ASN A 423 -18.09 14.60 18.51
C ASN A 423 -19.05 15.78 18.75
N ARG A 424 -18.71 16.97 18.28
CA ARG A 424 -19.48 18.22 18.44
C ARG A 424 -19.39 19.03 17.15
N THR A 425 -18.92 20.25 17.23
CA THR A 425 -18.53 21.08 16.08
C THR A 425 -17.03 20.88 15.88
N PRO A 426 -16.59 20.30 14.77
CA PRO A 426 -15.17 20.09 14.52
C PRO A 426 -14.35 21.39 14.60
N ALA A 427 -13.28 21.35 15.36
CA ALA A 427 -12.32 22.45 15.51
C ALA A 427 -10.91 21.86 15.54
N LEU A 428 -10.59 21.14 14.48
CA LEU A 428 -9.34 20.40 14.31
C LEU A 428 -8.24 21.30 13.79
N THR A 429 -6.99 20.97 14.14
CA THR A 429 -5.80 21.65 13.60
C THR A 429 -4.81 20.59 13.12
N LEU A 430 -4.40 20.66 11.85
CA LEU A 430 -3.33 19.86 11.28
C LEU A 430 -2.00 20.60 11.47
N SER A 431 -0.97 19.88 11.91
CA SER A 431 0.40 20.39 11.99
C SER A 431 1.39 19.31 11.57
N ASN A 432 2.60 19.72 11.19
CA ASN A 432 3.65 18.78 10.84
C ASN A 432 5.00 19.18 11.44
N ALA A 433 5.93 18.22 11.45
CA ALA A 433 7.33 18.43 11.84
C ALA A 433 8.24 17.57 10.95
N LYS A 434 9.39 18.12 10.60
CA LYS A 434 10.46 17.39 9.93
C LYS A 434 11.39 16.76 10.96
N LEU A 435 11.74 15.50 10.77
CA LEU A 435 12.63 14.73 11.63
C LEU A 435 13.77 14.14 10.81
N ASP A 436 15.01 14.35 11.21
CA ASP A 436 16.16 13.72 10.55
C ASP A 436 16.29 12.25 11.00
N VAL A 437 16.45 11.36 10.01
CA VAL A 437 16.54 9.89 10.14
C VAL A 437 17.75 9.36 9.38
N GLY A 438 17.92 8.06 9.28
CA GLY A 438 18.88 7.44 8.38
C GLY A 438 18.66 7.87 6.93
N GLN A 439 19.65 7.67 6.08
CA GLN A 439 19.48 7.94 4.65
C GLN A 439 18.76 6.79 3.98
N TYR A 440 17.72 7.10 3.20
CA TYR A 440 16.98 6.16 2.37
C TYR A 440 16.91 6.62 0.93
N VAL A 441 16.73 5.67 0.02
CA VAL A 441 16.66 5.89 -1.43
C VAL A 441 15.67 4.93 -2.05
N LEU A 442 15.27 5.25 -3.27
CA LEU A 442 14.46 4.36 -4.07
C LEU A 442 15.10 2.95 -4.16
N PRO A 443 14.39 1.88 -3.77
CA PRO A 443 14.93 0.53 -3.80
C PRO A 443 15.20 0.08 -5.24
N PRO A 444 16.20 -0.79 -5.47
CA PRO A 444 16.32 -1.46 -6.74
C PRO A 444 15.21 -2.49 -6.90
N LYS A 445 14.86 -2.82 -8.14
CA LYS A 445 13.97 -3.96 -8.41
C LYS A 445 14.54 -5.24 -7.78
N ALA A 446 13.63 -6.09 -7.28
CA ALA A 446 14.00 -7.32 -6.60
C ALA A 446 14.15 -8.48 -7.59
N GLU A 447 15.36 -8.97 -7.79
CA GLU A 447 15.62 -10.13 -8.66
C GLU A 447 14.99 -11.39 -8.05
N GLN A 448 14.49 -12.29 -8.90
CA GLN A 448 13.85 -13.53 -8.51
C GLN A 448 14.74 -14.74 -8.72
N LYS A 449 14.64 -15.74 -7.85
CA LYS A 449 15.18 -17.08 -8.05
C LYS A 449 14.55 -17.74 -9.28
N SER A 450 15.39 -18.31 -10.13
CA SER A 450 14.93 -19.03 -11.32
C SER A 450 14.13 -20.27 -10.96
N GLY A 451 13.05 -20.53 -11.69
CA GLY A 451 12.20 -21.71 -11.51
C GLY A 451 11.16 -21.87 -12.61
N PRO A 452 10.20 -22.80 -12.46
CA PRO A 452 9.12 -22.99 -13.42
C PRO A 452 8.24 -21.75 -13.53
N GLN A 453 8.12 -21.21 -14.73
CA GLN A 453 7.28 -20.06 -15.05
C GLN A 453 6.33 -20.44 -16.20
N PRO A 454 5.22 -21.11 -15.92
CA PRO A 454 4.41 -21.77 -16.94
C PRO A 454 3.83 -20.79 -17.96
N LEU A 455 3.41 -19.63 -17.55
CA LEU A 455 2.77 -18.66 -18.42
C LEU A 455 3.74 -17.66 -19.04
N ARG A 456 4.93 -17.49 -18.49
CA ARG A 456 5.98 -16.68 -19.11
C ARG A 456 6.31 -17.12 -20.55
N GLN A 457 6.17 -18.40 -20.85
CA GLN A 457 6.37 -18.89 -22.22
C GLN A 457 5.34 -18.33 -23.20
N CYS A 458 4.24 -17.75 -22.68
CA CYS A 458 3.19 -17.09 -23.44
C CYS A 458 3.43 -15.58 -23.61
N LEU A 459 4.27 -14.97 -22.79
CA LEU A 459 4.63 -13.55 -22.91
C LEU A 459 5.19 -13.30 -24.32
N ASN A 460 4.71 -12.27 -24.98
CA ASN A 460 5.05 -11.96 -26.39
C ASN A 460 4.72 -13.07 -27.41
N ASN A 461 3.95 -14.07 -27.03
CA ASN A 461 3.55 -15.18 -27.88
C ASN A 461 2.03 -15.18 -28.10
N ASN A 462 1.60 -14.41 -29.09
CA ASN A 462 0.16 -14.24 -29.39
C ASN A 462 -0.62 -15.55 -29.58
N SER A 463 0.01 -16.62 -30.08
CA SER A 463 -0.68 -17.90 -30.24
C SER A 463 -0.89 -18.61 -28.91
N CYS A 464 -0.04 -18.35 -27.92
CA CYS A 464 -0.18 -18.89 -26.59
C CYS A 464 -1.18 -18.07 -25.76
N SER A 465 -1.03 -16.75 -25.70
CA SER A 465 -1.92 -15.88 -24.93
C SER A 465 -3.37 -15.93 -25.46
N VAL A 466 -3.57 -15.88 -26.77
CA VAL A 466 -4.92 -16.05 -27.37
C VAL A 466 -5.54 -17.38 -27.00
N THR A 467 -4.77 -18.46 -26.85
CA THR A 467 -5.28 -19.77 -26.44
C THR A 467 -5.69 -19.79 -24.97
N LEU A 468 -4.98 -19.07 -24.10
CA LEU A 468 -5.22 -19.04 -22.66
C LEU A 468 -6.24 -17.99 -22.24
N GLU A 469 -6.19 -16.82 -22.84
CA GLU A 469 -7.00 -15.66 -22.46
C GLU A 469 -8.02 -15.23 -23.51
N GLY A 470 -7.91 -15.71 -24.74
CA GLY A 470 -8.74 -15.25 -25.86
C GLY A 470 -8.25 -13.96 -26.51
N ILE A 471 -7.22 -13.30 -26.01
CA ILE A 471 -6.62 -12.08 -26.54
C ILE A 471 -5.10 -12.21 -26.66
N LYS A 472 -4.48 -11.26 -27.33
CA LYS A 472 -3.02 -11.12 -27.33
C LYS A 472 -2.59 -10.64 -25.95
N ASP A 473 -1.43 -11.15 -25.50
CA ASP A 473 -0.77 -10.60 -24.32
C ASP A 473 -0.51 -9.08 -24.53
N PRO A 474 -1.12 -8.22 -23.69
CA PRO A 474 -1.00 -6.79 -23.84
C PRO A 474 0.31 -6.23 -23.31
N PHE A 475 0.99 -7.02 -22.46
CA PHE A 475 2.11 -6.55 -21.70
C PHE A 475 3.38 -7.21 -22.17
N ALA A 476 4.44 -6.88 -22.31
CA ALA A 476 5.66 -7.54 -22.78
C ALA A 476 6.74 -7.55 -21.70
N GLU A 477 6.32 -7.65 -20.48
CA GLU A 477 7.20 -7.55 -19.32
C GLU A 477 8.09 -8.78 -19.16
N THR A 478 9.16 -8.59 -18.44
CA THR A 478 10.06 -9.67 -18.04
C THR A 478 9.81 -10.00 -16.58
N SER A 479 9.68 -11.25 -16.25
CA SER A 479 9.48 -11.74 -14.89
C SER A 479 10.81 -12.10 -14.19
N ALA A 480 11.95 -11.59 -14.67
CA ALA A 480 13.24 -11.84 -14.03
C ALA A 480 13.38 -11.10 -12.68
N SER A 481 12.65 -10.02 -12.50
CA SER A 481 12.63 -9.24 -11.27
C SER A 481 11.23 -8.73 -10.99
N LEU A 482 10.91 -8.52 -9.72
CA LEU A 482 9.67 -7.92 -9.25
C LEU A 482 9.88 -6.46 -8.88
N ASP A 483 8.79 -5.74 -8.81
CA ASP A 483 8.76 -4.44 -8.18
C ASP A 483 9.09 -4.56 -6.68
N SER A 484 9.70 -3.55 -6.12
CA SER A 484 10.05 -3.47 -4.70
C SER A 484 9.56 -2.16 -4.08
N ASN A 485 8.50 -1.61 -4.67
CA ASN A 485 7.89 -0.36 -4.27
C ASN A 485 8.85 0.85 -4.35
N ASP A 486 8.48 1.92 -3.71
CA ASP A 486 9.28 3.13 -3.51
C ASP A 486 9.56 3.35 -2.02
N THR A 487 9.84 4.58 -1.63
CA THR A 487 10.15 4.94 -0.25
C THR A 487 8.93 5.47 0.52
N ARG A 488 7.71 5.18 0.04
CA ARG A 488 6.48 5.59 0.75
C ARG A 488 6.39 4.95 2.13
N MET A 489 5.76 5.67 3.06
CA MET A 489 5.48 5.10 4.39
C MET A 489 4.57 3.89 4.23
N GLN A 490 4.94 2.81 4.88
CA GLN A 490 4.11 1.65 5.10
C GLN A 490 3.51 1.73 6.51
N GLN A 491 2.60 0.87 6.84
CA GLN A 491 1.76 0.88 8.03
C GLN A 491 2.36 1.55 9.30
N THR A 492 1.56 2.40 9.96
CA THR A 492 1.96 3.16 11.16
C THR A 492 1.16 2.72 12.38
N THR A 493 1.83 2.52 13.52
CA THR A 493 1.19 2.16 14.79
C THR A 493 1.63 3.14 15.88
N TRP A 494 0.68 3.67 16.67
CA TRP A 494 0.99 4.47 17.85
C TRP A 494 0.80 3.65 19.13
N VAL A 495 1.84 3.55 19.95
CA VAL A 495 1.83 2.79 21.19
C VAL A 495 2.73 3.44 22.23
N ASN A 496 2.19 3.65 23.44
CA ASN A 496 2.96 4.12 24.61
C ASN A 496 3.77 5.39 24.36
N GLY A 497 3.22 6.34 23.60
CA GLY A 497 3.90 7.61 23.28
C GLY A 497 4.90 7.53 22.12
N ALA A 498 4.90 6.43 21.37
CA ALA A 498 5.78 6.25 20.23
C ALA A 498 4.99 5.86 18.96
N LEU A 499 5.36 6.45 17.83
CA LEU A 499 4.97 6.03 16.49
C LEU A 499 6.00 5.06 15.94
N TRP A 500 5.51 3.99 15.35
CA TRP A 500 6.30 2.99 14.65
C TRP A 500 5.91 2.98 13.18
N GLY A 501 6.90 2.91 12.30
CA GLY A 501 6.69 2.81 10.86
C GLY A 501 7.90 2.20 10.17
N ALA A 502 7.71 1.79 8.92
CA ALA A 502 8.76 1.23 8.09
C ALA A 502 8.56 1.63 6.63
N ILE A 503 9.63 1.59 5.84
CA ILE A 503 9.66 1.90 4.41
C ILE A 503 10.54 0.92 3.67
N ASP A 504 10.29 0.75 2.39
CA ASP A 504 11.25 0.13 1.48
C ASP A 504 12.40 1.09 1.18
N THR A 505 13.61 0.56 1.04
CA THR A 505 14.79 1.35 0.69
C THR A 505 15.85 0.52 -0.03
N GLY A 506 16.72 1.20 -0.78
CA GLY A 506 17.89 0.57 -1.39
C GLY A 506 19.00 0.39 -0.37
N LEU A 507 19.46 -0.84 -0.19
CA LEU A 507 20.57 -1.19 0.68
C LEU A 507 21.74 -1.74 -0.12
N SER A 508 22.97 -1.61 0.39
CA SER A 508 24.14 -2.25 -0.16
C SER A 508 24.78 -3.20 0.84
N THR A 509 25.04 -4.41 0.41
CA THR A 509 26.03 -5.28 1.06
C THR A 509 27.39 -5.11 0.39
N SER A 510 28.42 -5.74 0.92
CA SER A 510 29.76 -5.75 0.29
C SER A 510 29.74 -6.25 -1.16
N ASN A 511 28.71 -6.96 -1.58
CA ASN A 511 28.67 -7.68 -2.87
C ASN A 511 27.45 -7.37 -3.75
N ALA A 512 26.39 -6.72 -3.24
CA ALA A 512 25.16 -6.53 -4.00
C ALA A 512 24.40 -5.27 -3.58
N LYS A 513 23.58 -4.79 -4.51
CA LYS A 513 22.54 -3.80 -4.27
C LYS A 513 21.21 -4.53 -4.11
N GLN A 514 20.44 -4.22 -3.10
CA GLN A 514 19.23 -4.96 -2.71
C GLN A 514 18.13 -4.03 -2.26
N ALA A 515 16.89 -4.45 -2.43
CA ALA A 515 15.79 -3.89 -1.66
C ALA A 515 15.87 -4.38 -0.21
N GLY A 516 15.60 -3.50 0.71
CA GLY A 516 15.54 -3.77 2.13
C GLY A 516 14.65 -2.75 2.83
N ILE A 517 14.64 -2.78 4.14
CA ILE A 517 13.69 -2.03 4.97
C ILE A 517 14.46 -1.08 5.88
N GLU A 518 14.00 0.17 5.99
CA GLU A 518 14.31 1.05 7.10
C GLU A 518 13.08 1.18 8.00
N TRP A 519 13.28 1.06 9.31
CA TRP A 519 12.22 1.16 10.32
C TRP A 519 12.54 2.28 11.30
N PHE A 520 11.48 2.85 11.89
CA PHE A 520 11.57 4.01 12.77
C PHE A 520 10.73 3.83 14.03
N THR A 521 11.22 4.38 15.14
CA THR A 521 10.43 4.66 16.33
C THR A 521 10.57 6.15 16.66
N VAL A 522 9.47 6.87 16.63
CA VAL A 522 9.40 8.32 16.77
C VAL A 522 8.58 8.66 18.02
N SER A 523 9.08 9.58 18.84
CA SER A 523 8.34 10.14 19.98
C SER A 523 7.77 11.51 19.59
N PRO A 524 6.48 11.60 19.21
CA PRO A 524 5.84 12.88 18.91
C PRO A 524 5.36 13.56 20.18
N SER A 525 5.14 14.88 20.10
CA SER A 525 4.51 15.69 21.16
C SER A 525 3.73 16.86 20.56
N THR A 526 2.53 17.09 21.06
CA THR A 526 1.65 18.20 20.69
C THR A 526 1.44 19.20 21.83
N SER A 527 2.23 19.12 22.89
CA SER A 527 2.08 19.93 24.10
C SER A 527 2.20 21.45 23.87
N THR A 528 2.80 21.87 22.77
CA THR A 528 2.95 23.29 22.38
C THR A 528 1.87 23.79 21.41
N GLY A 529 0.88 22.96 21.07
CA GLY A 529 -0.19 23.27 20.10
C GLY A 529 0.14 22.90 18.65
N SER A 530 1.40 22.59 18.35
CA SER A 530 1.85 22.01 17.08
C SER A 530 2.68 20.77 17.38
N VAL A 531 2.76 19.85 16.42
CA VAL A 531 3.54 18.64 16.58
C VAL A 531 5.04 18.96 16.57
N THR A 532 5.76 18.36 17.50
CA THR A 532 7.21 18.20 17.49
C THR A 532 7.53 16.71 17.57
N ALA A 533 8.71 16.28 17.16
CA ALA A 533 9.08 14.89 17.18
C ALA A 533 10.56 14.70 17.51
N THR A 534 10.88 13.55 18.12
CA THR A 534 12.26 13.08 18.30
C THR A 534 12.38 11.65 17.81
N LEU A 535 13.49 11.34 17.14
CA LEU A 535 13.80 9.96 16.75
C LEU A 535 14.24 9.19 17.99
N ALA A 536 13.44 8.21 18.40
CA ALA A 536 13.76 7.36 19.54
C ALA A 536 14.71 6.22 19.12
N ASN A 537 14.46 5.61 17.96
CA ASN A 537 15.31 4.58 17.37
C ASN A 537 15.02 4.43 15.88
N SER A 538 15.97 3.90 15.12
CA SER A 538 15.79 3.49 13.73
C SER A 538 16.85 2.47 13.35
N GLY A 539 16.66 1.80 12.22
CA GLY A 539 17.65 0.88 11.69
C GLY A 539 17.25 0.27 10.36
N TYR A 540 18.21 -0.41 9.75
CA TYR A 540 18.01 -1.12 8.49
C TYR A 540 17.91 -2.62 8.71
N VAL A 541 17.06 -3.26 7.90
CA VAL A 541 16.92 -4.72 7.84
C VAL A 541 17.13 -5.16 6.41
N GLY A 542 18.02 -6.10 6.19
CA GLY A 542 18.29 -6.67 4.88
C GLY A 542 18.94 -8.04 4.96
N LEU A 543 18.94 -8.74 3.85
CA LEU A 543 19.54 -10.06 3.68
C LEU A 543 20.85 -9.97 2.88
N GLY A 544 21.65 -11.04 2.92
CA GLY A 544 22.95 -11.06 2.23
C GLY A 544 22.86 -11.19 0.72
N ASN A 545 21.90 -11.99 0.22
CA ASN A 545 21.76 -12.32 -1.22
C ASN A 545 20.32 -12.14 -1.72
N ASP A 546 19.40 -11.71 -0.85
CA ASP A 546 17.98 -11.64 -1.13
C ASP A 546 17.43 -10.27 -0.75
N ASN A 547 16.25 -9.97 -1.19
CA ASN A 547 15.55 -8.72 -0.98
C ASN A 547 14.48 -8.88 0.09
N LEU A 548 14.19 -7.79 0.80
CA LEU A 548 13.01 -7.61 1.65
C LEU A 548 12.23 -6.45 1.09
N THR A 549 10.91 -6.60 1.00
CA THR A 549 10.06 -5.56 0.43
C THR A 549 8.65 -5.60 1.01
N TYR A 550 7.92 -4.47 0.90
CA TYR A 550 6.55 -4.30 1.40
C TYR A 550 6.40 -4.56 2.90
N PRO A 551 7.11 -3.82 3.77
CA PRO A 551 7.02 -4.02 5.21
C PRO A 551 5.67 -3.58 5.76
N ALA A 552 5.09 -4.36 6.68
CA ALA A 552 3.96 -3.94 7.50
C ALA A 552 4.29 -4.18 8.96
N ILE A 553 4.14 -3.18 9.83
CA ILE A 553 4.58 -3.23 11.22
C ILE A 553 3.39 -3.13 12.18
N GLY A 554 3.20 -4.15 13.01
CA GLY A 554 2.19 -4.17 14.06
C GLY A 554 2.83 -4.29 15.44
N ILE A 555 2.52 -3.34 16.33
CA ILE A 555 3.07 -3.30 17.70
C ILE A 555 1.94 -3.49 18.70
N THR A 556 2.10 -4.45 19.62
CA THR A 556 1.14 -4.71 20.71
C THR A 556 1.19 -3.61 21.78
N SER A 557 0.19 -3.56 22.64
CA SER A 557 0.20 -2.65 23.81
C SER A 557 1.38 -2.86 24.75
N GLY A 558 2.06 -4.00 24.66
CA GLY A 558 3.32 -4.30 25.37
C GLY A 558 4.53 -3.55 24.81
N GLY A 559 4.42 -2.88 23.66
CA GLY A 559 5.53 -2.17 23.01
C GLY A 559 6.49 -3.08 22.24
N THR A 560 6.10 -4.32 21.98
CA THR A 560 6.78 -5.26 21.11
C THR A 560 5.83 -5.72 20.01
N GLY A 561 6.35 -6.25 18.91
CA GLY A 561 5.49 -6.57 17.77
C GLY A 561 6.11 -7.47 16.72
N VAL A 562 5.55 -7.39 15.54
CA VAL A 562 5.97 -8.15 14.35
C VAL A 562 5.99 -7.22 13.15
N MET A 563 6.97 -7.40 12.30
CA MET A 563 7.03 -6.80 10.97
C MET A 563 6.88 -7.93 9.94
N ALA A 564 5.88 -7.84 9.08
CA ALA A 564 5.69 -8.71 7.92
C ALA A 564 6.36 -8.09 6.69
N PHE A 565 6.77 -8.92 5.73
CA PHE A 565 7.36 -8.49 4.45
C PHE A 565 7.42 -9.67 3.47
N THR A 566 7.68 -9.39 2.20
CA THR A 566 8.05 -10.42 1.23
C THR A 566 9.57 -10.62 1.22
N VAL A 567 9.99 -11.89 1.18
CA VAL A 567 11.38 -12.33 1.02
C VAL A 567 11.53 -12.95 -0.36
N LEU A 568 12.45 -12.44 -1.19
CA LEU A 568 12.73 -13.01 -2.51
C LEU A 568 14.16 -12.71 -2.95
N GLY A 569 14.73 -13.54 -3.83
CA GLY A 569 16.09 -13.29 -4.34
C GLY A 569 16.74 -14.54 -4.88
N ASN A 570 18.03 -14.70 -4.63
CA ASN A 570 18.79 -15.84 -5.12
C ASN A 570 18.45 -17.16 -4.40
N ASP A 571 18.15 -17.06 -3.12
CA ASP A 571 17.95 -18.24 -2.25
C ASP A 571 16.45 -18.57 -2.10
N PHE A 572 15.57 -17.56 -2.19
CA PHE A 572 14.14 -17.67 -1.96
C PHE A 572 13.32 -17.27 -3.19
N TYR A 573 12.31 -18.08 -3.51
CA TYR A 573 11.17 -17.61 -4.29
C TYR A 573 10.36 -16.60 -3.48
N PRO A 574 9.52 -15.75 -4.09
CA PRO A 574 8.69 -14.81 -3.35
C PRO A 574 7.90 -15.52 -2.23
N SER A 575 8.25 -15.22 -0.99
CA SER A 575 7.84 -15.92 0.23
C SER A 575 7.31 -14.94 1.26
N ALA A 576 6.26 -15.33 1.99
CA ALA A 576 5.75 -14.54 3.11
C ALA A 576 6.71 -14.65 4.31
N GLY A 577 7.37 -13.55 4.65
CA GLY A 577 8.34 -13.45 5.72
C GLY A 577 7.87 -12.58 6.87
N TYR A 578 8.51 -12.73 8.02
CA TYR A 578 8.32 -11.86 9.18
C TYR A 578 9.55 -11.80 10.08
N ALA A 579 9.59 -10.77 10.91
CA ALA A 579 10.56 -10.67 12.00
C ALA A 579 9.90 -10.11 13.27
N LEU A 580 10.39 -10.52 14.44
CA LEU A 580 9.95 -9.97 15.72
C LEU A 580 10.54 -8.57 15.90
N VAL A 581 9.76 -7.66 16.48
CA VAL A 581 10.14 -6.26 16.68
C VAL A 581 10.12 -5.92 18.16
N THR A 582 11.17 -5.28 18.63
CA THR A 582 11.29 -4.76 20.01
C THR A 582 11.79 -3.32 19.98
N PRO A 583 11.70 -2.56 21.07
CA PRO A 583 12.29 -1.23 21.14
C PRO A 583 13.82 -1.19 20.88
N SER A 584 14.50 -2.33 21.00
CA SER A 584 15.94 -2.44 20.72
C SER A 584 16.25 -2.79 19.26
N GLY A 585 15.25 -3.15 18.45
CA GLY A 585 15.42 -3.45 17.04
C GLY A 585 14.61 -4.63 16.52
N VAL A 586 14.91 -5.02 15.30
CA VAL A 586 14.29 -6.12 14.56
C VAL A 586 15.11 -7.38 14.71
N GLY A 587 14.46 -8.51 14.98
CA GLY A 587 15.07 -9.83 15.19
C GLY A 587 15.48 -10.53 13.90
N ASP A 588 15.67 -11.85 14.01
CA ASP A 588 15.94 -12.72 12.87
C ASP A 588 14.72 -12.84 11.95
N ILE A 589 14.95 -13.21 10.70
CA ILE A 589 13.90 -13.36 9.70
C ILE A 589 13.37 -14.78 9.72
N HIS A 590 12.06 -14.91 9.72
CA HIS A 590 11.32 -16.16 9.69
C HIS A 590 10.48 -16.23 8.42
N ILE A 591 10.23 -17.44 7.91
CA ILE A 591 9.38 -17.68 6.75
C ILE A 591 8.05 -18.31 7.21
N ALA A 592 6.96 -17.58 7.08
CA ALA A 592 5.60 -18.06 7.40
C ALA A 592 5.06 -18.98 6.28
N ALA A 593 5.40 -18.68 5.03
CA ALA A 593 5.11 -19.55 3.87
C ALA A 593 6.21 -19.38 2.82
N THR A 594 6.78 -20.50 2.41
CA THR A 594 7.79 -20.53 1.35
C THR A 594 7.13 -20.47 -0.01
N GLY A 595 7.64 -19.61 -0.90
CA GLY A 595 7.23 -19.56 -2.30
C GLY A 595 7.54 -20.86 -3.03
N LEU A 596 6.63 -21.30 -3.89
CA LEU A 596 6.74 -22.56 -4.64
C LEU A 596 7.48 -22.38 -5.98
N GLY A 597 7.59 -21.16 -6.47
CA GLY A 597 8.24 -20.81 -7.71
C GLY A 597 8.38 -19.30 -7.85
N PRO A 598 8.94 -18.80 -8.96
CA PRO A 598 8.91 -17.38 -9.26
C PRO A 598 7.50 -16.96 -9.70
N ASP A 599 7.23 -15.68 -9.56
CA ASP A 599 6.15 -15.05 -10.32
C ASP A 599 6.44 -15.17 -11.82
N ASP A 600 5.43 -15.52 -12.61
CA ASP A 600 5.58 -15.67 -14.05
C ASP A 600 5.14 -14.43 -14.87
N GLY A 601 4.57 -13.45 -14.23
CA GLY A 601 4.27 -12.15 -14.79
C GLY A 601 3.14 -12.11 -15.81
N PHE A 602 2.40 -13.20 -16.00
CA PHE A 602 1.47 -13.30 -17.13
C PHE A 602 0.20 -12.45 -16.97
N THR A 603 -0.34 -12.35 -15.76
CA THR A 603 -1.54 -11.57 -15.48
C THR A 603 -1.25 -10.21 -14.86
N ASN A 604 0.01 -9.89 -14.72
CA ASN A 604 0.42 -8.59 -14.23
C ASN A 604 0.09 -7.52 -15.25
N TYR A 605 -0.34 -6.38 -14.78
CA TYR A 605 -0.40 -5.22 -15.65
C TYR A 605 1.00 -4.59 -15.77
N GLN A 606 1.16 -3.94 -16.89
CA GLN A 606 2.42 -3.29 -17.24
C GLN A 606 2.80 -2.28 -16.18
N LEU A 607 3.89 -2.56 -15.49
CA LEU A 607 4.56 -1.53 -14.75
C LEU A 607 5.50 -0.75 -15.66
N PHE A 608 5.29 0.50 -15.62
CA PHE A 608 6.12 1.62 -16.02
C PHE A 608 7.46 1.23 -16.57
N GLY A 609 7.61 1.22 -17.79
CA GLY A 609 8.86 1.00 -18.46
C GLY A 609 8.74 1.43 -19.90
N ASN A 610 9.38 2.49 -20.24
CA ASN A 610 9.62 2.86 -21.60
C ASN A 610 11.13 2.73 -21.85
N PRO A 611 11.58 1.85 -22.71
CA PRO A 611 10.84 1.15 -23.78
C PRO A 611 10.17 -0.16 -23.31
N PRO A 612 9.20 -0.70 -24.08
CA PRO A 612 8.61 -2.01 -23.85
C PRO A 612 9.66 -3.11 -23.69
N GLY A 613 9.42 -4.05 -22.77
CA GLY A 613 10.37 -5.13 -22.46
C GLY A 613 11.36 -4.79 -21.33
N THR A 614 11.32 -3.57 -20.77
CA THR A 614 12.02 -3.20 -19.54
C THR A 614 11.10 -3.20 -18.33
N THR A 615 9.82 -3.41 -18.54
CA THR A 615 8.78 -3.54 -17.53
C THR A 615 8.98 -4.77 -16.68
N ARG A 616 8.55 -4.69 -15.44
CA ARG A 616 8.56 -5.78 -14.48
C ARG A 616 7.17 -5.94 -13.87
N PRO A 617 6.80 -7.14 -13.39
CA PRO A 617 5.58 -7.33 -12.63
C PRO A 617 5.53 -6.44 -11.38
N ARG A 618 4.37 -5.89 -11.08
CA ARG A 618 4.08 -5.33 -9.76
C ARG A 618 3.97 -6.47 -8.73
N TRP A 619 4.22 -6.12 -7.47
CA TRP A 619 4.17 -7.07 -6.38
C TRP A 619 3.38 -6.53 -5.17
N GLY A 620 2.49 -5.61 -5.34
CA GLY A 620 1.73 -5.00 -4.27
C GLY A 620 2.09 -3.54 -4.03
N ASP A 621 1.27 -2.92 -3.21
CA ASP A 621 1.54 -1.60 -2.66
C ASP A 621 1.67 -1.67 -1.13
N TYR A 622 1.04 -2.65 -0.46
CA TYR A 622 1.13 -2.85 0.99
C TYR A 622 0.79 -4.30 1.41
N GLY A 623 1.31 -4.68 2.58
CA GLY A 623 0.86 -5.80 3.38
C GLY A 623 0.11 -5.33 4.61
N ALA A 624 -0.15 -6.21 5.57
CA ALA A 624 -0.84 -5.85 6.81
C ALA A 624 -0.24 -6.51 8.05
N ALA A 625 -0.29 -5.79 9.19
CA ALA A 625 0.07 -6.30 10.50
C ALA A 625 -0.87 -5.71 11.56
N VAL A 626 -1.67 -6.55 12.20
CA VAL A 626 -2.75 -6.16 13.12
C VAL A 626 -2.50 -6.73 14.51
N PRO A 627 -2.17 -5.89 15.50
CA PRO A 627 -1.96 -6.35 16.87
C PRO A 627 -3.29 -6.68 17.57
N VAL A 628 -3.36 -7.87 18.17
CA VAL A 628 -4.52 -8.34 18.96
C VAL A 628 -4.03 -9.00 20.23
N GLY A 629 -4.26 -8.37 21.38
CA GLY A 629 -3.72 -8.84 22.66
C GLY A 629 -2.18 -8.86 22.65
N GLY A 630 -1.59 -10.02 22.92
CA GLY A 630 -0.14 -10.23 22.87
C GLY A 630 0.38 -10.77 21.53
N ASN A 631 -0.46 -10.89 20.54
CA ASN A 631 -0.14 -11.43 19.22
C ASN A 631 -0.28 -10.37 18.13
N VAL A 632 0.30 -10.65 16.96
CA VAL A 632 0.11 -9.85 15.75
C VAL A 632 -0.33 -10.79 14.63
N TRP A 633 -1.45 -10.45 13.99
CA TRP A 633 -1.88 -11.05 12.74
C TRP A 633 -1.23 -10.33 11.58
N ILE A 634 -0.67 -11.08 10.65
CA ILE A 634 0.04 -10.53 9.48
C ILE A 634 -0.54 -11.12 8.20
N ALA A 635 -0.52 -10.33 7.13
CA ALA A 635 -0.82 -10.78 5.79
C ALA A 635 0.29 -10.32 4.84
N SER A 636 0.76 -11.24 3.98
CA SER A 636 1.79 -10.98 2.97
C SER A 636 1.49 -11.79 1.72
N GLU A 637 1.88 -11.25 0.58
CA GLU A 637 1.86 -11.94 -0.69
C GLU A 637 3.02 -12.94 -0.82
N TYR A 638 2.78 -14.06 -1.49
CA TYR A 638 3.79 -15.06 -1.84
C TYR A 638 3.35 -15.88 -3.06
N ILE A 639 4.25 -16.57 -3.70
CA ILE A 639 3.89 -17.48 -4.77
C ILE A 639 3.41 -18.81 -4.19
N GLY A 640 2.10 -18.97 -4.09
CA GLY A 640 1.46 -20.17 -3.53
C GLY A 640 1.20 -21.27 -4.55
N GLN A 641 1.35 -21.00 -5.85
CA GLN A 641 1.03 -21.92 -6.93
C GLN A 641 2.10 -21.89 -8.01
N THR A 642 2.44 -23.03 -8.59
CA THR A 642 3.41 -23.12 -9.70
C THR A 642 3.27 -24.42 -10.46
N CYS A 643 3.68 -24.42 -11.73
CA CYS A 643 3.88 -25.61 -12.55
C CYS A 643 4.57 -25.22 -13.87
N THR A 644 4.82 -26.14 -14.78
CA THR A 644 5.22 -25.82 -16.16
C THR A 644 4.00 -25.55 -17.03
N LEU A 645 4.16 -24.85 -18.16
CA LEU A 645 3.08 -24.64 -19.13
C LEU A 645 2.49 -25.98 -19.64
N SER A 646 3.36 -26.97 -19.84
CA SER A 646 2.92 -28.31 -20.27
C SER A 646 2.01 -28.98 -19.22
N GLU A 647 2.39 -28.91 -17.95
CA GLU A 647 1.56 -29.42 -16.84
C GLU A 647 0.26 -28.64 -16.73
N TYR A 648 0.30 -27.31 -16.80
CA TYR A 648 -0.88 -26.45 -16.75
C TYR A 648 -1.90 -26.85 -17.83
N ARG A 649 -1.46 -27.02 -19.09
CA ARG A 649 -2.32 -27.45 -20.20
C ARG A 649 -2.83 -28.88 -20.05
N ASN A 650 -1.97 -29.81 -19.63
CA ASN A 650 -2.31 -31.23 -19.56
C ASN A 650 -3.18 -31.61 -18.37
N THR A 651 -3.29 -30.74 -17.37
CA THR A 651 -4.10 -30.94 -16.16
C THR A 651 -5.35 -30.07 -16.14
N ALA A 652 -5.92 -29.77 -17.30
CA ALA A 652 -7.10 -28.92 -17.45
C ALA A 652 -6.91 -27.52 -16.79
N PHE A 653 -5.74 -26.93 -16.98
CA PHE A 653 -5.35 -25.62 -16.49
C PHE A 653 -5.32 -25.50 -14.95
N ARG A 654 -4.93 -26.57 -14.25
CA ARG A 654 -4.91 -26.64 -12.79
C ARG A 654 -3.60 -27.12 -12.17
N CYS A 655 -2.58 -27.44 -12.94
CA CYS A 655 -1.29 -27.93 -12.44
C CYS A 655 -1.41 -29.03 -11.37
N GLY A 656 -2.31 -29.99 -11.52
CA GLY A 656 -2.55 -31.02 -10.52
C GLY A 656 -3.05 -30.46 -9.16
N ASN A 657 -3.79 -29.36 -9.18
CA ASN A 657 -4.27 -28.56 -8.05
C ASN A 657 -3.20 -27.68 -7.35
N THR A 658 -2.04 -27.46 -7.94
CA THR A 658 -1.05 -26.53 -7.45
C THR A 658 -1.18 -25.13 -8.05
N ARG A 659 -2.03 -24.96 -9.07
CA ARG A 659 -2.39 -23.69 -9.70
C ARG A 659 -3.83 -23.76 -10.20
N THR A 660 -4.63 -22.78 -9.91
CA THR A 660 -6.06 -22.75 -10.19
C THR A 660 -6.49 -21.60 -11.11
N ALA A 661 -5.61 -20.66 -11.36
CA ALA A 661 -5.86 -19.45 -12.14
C ALA A 661 -4.63 -19.04 -12.96
N LEU A 662 -4.73 -17.98 -13.75
CA LEU A 662 -3.64 -17.49 -14.59
C LEU A 662 -2.49 -16.93 -13.74
N ALA A 663 -2.75 -16.12 -12.72
CA ALA A 663 -1.73 -15.68 -11.79
C ALA A 663 -1.40 -16.78 -10.77
N ASN A 664 -0.17 -16.78 -10.28
CA ASN A 664 0.35 -17.77 -9.34
C ASN A 664 0.57 -17.22 -7.92
N TRP A 665 0.17 -16.00 -7.64
CA TRP A 665 0.23 -15.43 -6.31
C TRP A 665 -0.93 -15.89 -5.42
N ASP A 666 -0.66 -15.99 -4.13
CA ASP A 666 -1.61 -16.17 -3.04
C ASP A 666 -1.26 -15.20 -1.92
N THR A 667 -2.19 -14.91 -1.04
CA THR A 667 -1.92 -14.23 0.22
C THR A 667 -1.70 -15.24 1.36
N ARG A 668 -0.91 -14.86 2.35
CA ARG A 668 -0.64 -15.67 3.54
C ARG A 668 -1.02 -14.94 4.79
N ILE A 669 -1.99 -15.48 5.54
CA ILE A 669 -2.40 -14.95 6.84
C ILE A 669 -1.75 -15.78 7.93
N SER A 670 -1.13 -15.11 8.91
CA SER A 670 -0.45 -15.79 10.02
C SER A 670 -0.64 -15.04 11.33
N GLU A 671 -0.76 -15.78 12.43
CA GLU A 671 -0.75 -15.25 13.79
C GLU A 671 0.60 -15.55 14.44
N VAL A 672 1.25 -14.50 14.96
CA VAL A 672 2.57 -14.58 15.57
C VAL A 672 2.53 -13.96 16.96
N THR A 673 3.05 -14.65 17.96
CA THR A 673 3.20 -14.09 19.32
C THR A 673 4.30 -13.02 19.29
N ALA A 674 4.00 -11.81 19.75
CA ALA A 674 5.00 -10.76 19.96
C ALA A 674 5.96 -11.15 21.11
N PRO A 675 7.25 -10.71 21.09
CA PRO A 675 8.23 -11.07 22.09
C PRO A 675 7.99 -10.45 23.46
#